data_0b9cf33b63769b42cb73d858035d9695
#
_entry.id   0b9cf33b63769b42cb73d858035d9695
#
_cell.length_a   1.000
_cell.length_b   1.000
_cell.length_c   1.000
_cell.angle_alpha   90.00
_cell.angle_beta   90.00
_cell.angle_gamma   90.00
#
_symmetry.space_group_name_H-M   'P 1'
#
loop_
_entity.id
_entity.type
_entity.pdbx_description
1 polymer ?
#
loop_
_entity_poly.entity_id
_entity_poly.type
_entity_poly.pdbx_seq_one_letter_code
_entity_poly.pdbx_strand_id
1 'polypeptide(L)'
;MHFQQPNFLWGLLLLILPLLVHLFQFRKFQTLLFPGVFRLKEQLNVAKKQKTVKHWWILLSRLLAIMCLVLAFSMPTCNSNVSHASLNQKVIVVVDCSPSMLLKNDGEMLLEKARTVARKIIRNASSNTQFALIANHNQPKHQWIEQRRALEIVSDIAISAFPESFTTWYSDIQTLLTDNESSNYIVYVITDNLQDIYEGHKIVDFKKASYNMIEIESPKQVNLSIDSAYYLDPFLSQTADKRLKVLLHASDKAYNGKVNVQLIHNDRIIGSQEAVFSSVADIETNFSVSENIQGNLKIQIEDQSLPSDNVLYLHQTSQDYCNVSVLGSNTYINQLIQTQSVFVPKKINAVKDVNENAKTILVNEAELLNSKDIITLENFASGGKIVVYFAGKEDFKFGQLFGLQGKWLKQKLGLGAAGFNNDVFKGIFTQEIDQKTQLPFVESHFQIEKYVGNQDWQTILTLENGEPILIKRDFGAGAIWLWLSDMTIGTKSLSKSSWFLPIFTQVMLGNILDATPILGFVNSKSPMPISSNLDFQIEKGGILKMNPSEWVVSMETNDQSIALNTNFQAKSPGYFQLYPNAKSKDFVDVALNARRTEKDLLPISGDLRTEIQDQGVKFVKNSSLNTKLIMAQTDNSLWKLFLWLSVLFFAVEIVLLYLKSKKSSTQSNQI
;
A
#
# COMPACT_ATOMS: atom_id res chain seq x y z
N MET A 1 0.04 36.68 -28.05
CA MET A 1 1.42 37.16 -27.78
C MET A 1 1.38 37.96 -26.47
N HIS A 2 2.18 37.53 -25.49
CA HIS A 2 2.33 38.26 -24.23
C HIS A 2 3.74 38.83 -24.17
N PHE A 3 3.90 40.07 -23.67
CA PHE A 3 5.19 40.71 -23.53
C PHE A 3 5.66 40.58 -22.07
N GLN A 4 6.84 40.00 -21.84
CA GLN A 4 7.38 39.87 -20.48
C GLN A 4 7.81 41.25 -19.92
N GLN A 5 8.25 42.16 -20.78
CA GLN A 5 8.64 43.49 -20.37
C GLN A 5 7.92 44.57 -21.22
N PRO A 6 6.63 44.84 -20.93
CA PRO A 6 5.83 45.77 -21.73
C PRO A 6 6.33 47.22 -21.68
N ASN A 7 7.09 47.60 -20.67
CA ASN A 7 7.68 48.93 -20.55
C ASN A 7 8.64 49.26 -21.68
N PHE A 8 9.32 48.26 -22.29
CA PHE A 8 10.18 48.49 -23.45
C PHE A 8 9.41 48.85 -24.72
N LEU A 9 8.11 48.65 -24.82
CA LEU A 9 7.30 49.08 -25.95
C LEU A 9 7.26 50.62 -26.12
N TRP A 10 7.51 51.37 -25.03
CA TRP A 10 7.72 52.82 -25.13
C TRP A 10 8.91 53.15 -26.02
N GLY A 11 9.84 52.24 -26.21
CA GLY A 11 10.93 52.34 -27.18
C GLY A 11 10.47 52.48 -28.62
N LEU A 12 9.21 52.19 -28.97
CA LEU A 12 8.62 52.46 -30.30
C LEU A 12 8.58 53.96 -30.60
N LEU A 13 8.62 54.84 -29.60
CA LEU A 13 8.79 56.29 -29.81
C LEU A 13 10.09 56.64 -30.50
N LEU A 14 11.15 55.79 -30.40
CA LEU A 14 12.41 55.98 -31.16
C LEU A 14 12.21 55.91 -32.67
N LEU A 15 11.11 55.34 -33.19
CA LEU A 15 10.76 55.32 -34.59
C LEU A 15 10.51 56.75 -35.17
N ILE A 16 10.16 57.69 -34.28
CA ILE A 16 9.97 59.07 -34.64
C ILE A 16 11.31 59.73 -35.09
N LEU A 17 12.45 59.28 -34.51
CA LEU A 17 13.76 59.88 -34.81
C LEU A 17 14.21 59.70 -36.28
N PRO A 18 14.20 58.48 -36.88
CA PRO A 18 14.52 58.31 -38.31
C PRO A 18 13.51 59.03 -39.22
N LEU A 19 12.21 59.09 -38.79
CA LEU A 19 11.19 59.78 -39.54
C LEU A 19 11.45 61.27 -39.56
N LEU A 20 11.77 61.89 -38.42
CA LEU A 20 12.13 63.33 -38.32
C LEU A 20 13.41 63.64 -39.13
N VAL A 21 14.46 62.81 -39.02
CA VAL A 21 15.69 62.99 -39.80
C VAL A 21 15.39 62.89 -41.30
N HIS A 22 14.46 62.06 -41.73
CA HIS A 22 14.06 61.91 -43.12
C HIS A 22 13.22 63.12 -43.62
N LEU A 23 12.31 63.63 -42.75
CA LEU A 23 11.43 64.75 -43.04
C LEU A 23 12.21 66.08 -43.05
N PHE A 24 13.09 66.27 -42.07
CA PHE A 24 13.93 67.48 -41.95
C PHE A 24 15.29 67.31 -42.58
N GLN A 25 15.32 66.83 -43.82
CA GLN A 25 16.58 66.79 -44.61
C GLN A 25 17.11 68.20 -44.79
N PHE A 26 18.05 68.58 -43.92
CA PHE A 26 18.73 69.87 -44.00
C PHE A 26 19.56 69.91 -45.30
N ARG A 27 18.99 70.46 -46.37
CA ARG A 27 19.72 70.73 -47.62
C ARG A 27 20.48 72.05 -47.47
N LYS A 28 21.80 71.93 -47.34
CA LYS A 28 22.65 73.10 -47.61
C LYS A 28 22.61 73.33 -49.09
N PHE A 29 21.91 74.37 -49.51
CA PHE A 29 21.92 74.87 -50.89
C PHE A 29 23.19 75.71 -51.10
N GLN A 30 24.13 75.23 -51.89
CA GLN A 30 25.15 76.10 -52.45
C GLN A 30 24.61 76.75 -53.77
N THR A 31 24.49 78.00 -53.76
CA THR A 31 24.10 78.78 -54.94
C THR A 31 25.30 78.90 -55.91
N LEU A 32 25.26 78.17 -56.99
CA LEU A 32 26.18 78.29 -58.14
C LEU A 32 25.48 79.10 -59.22
N LEU A 33 26.04 80.23 -59.52
CA LEU A 33 25.60 81.10 -60.67
C LEU A 33 26.01 80.40 -61.95
N PHE A 34 25.05 79.92 -62.73
CA PHE A 34 25.30 79.24 -64.02
C PHE A 34 24.46 79.89 -65.10
N PRO A 35 25.14 80.37 -66.21
CA PRO A 35 24.42 80.93 -67.35
C PRO A 35 23.88 79.77 -68.22
N GLY A 36 22.56 79.61 -68.27
CA GLY A 36 21.91 78.61 -69.13
C GLY A 36 20.92 77.67 -68.42
N VAL A 37 20.21 78.17 -67.49
CA VAL A 37 19.30 77.42 -66.57
C VAL A 37 18.16 76.65 -67.28
N PHE A 38 17.78 77.01 -68.49
CA PHE A 38 16.57 76.46 -69.13
C PHE A 38 16.76 74.98 -69.59
N ARG A 39 17.89 74.57 -70.09
CA ARG A 39 18.16 73.20 -70.53
C ARG A 39 18.47 72.23 -69.35
N LEU A 40 18.91 72.75 -68.22
CA LEU A 40 19.19 72.00 -67.04
C LEU A 40 17.90 71.58 -66.24
N LYS A 41 16.86 72.37 -66.37
CA LYS A 41 15.59 72.15 -65.63
C LYS A 41 14.82 70.89 -66.05
N GLU A 42 14.96 70.51 -67.34
CA GLU A 42 14.28 69.33 -67.90
C GLU A 42 15.01 68.03 -67.50
N GLN A 43 16.29 68.00 -67.42
CA GLN A 43 17.09 66.85 -67.00
C GLN A 43 17.04 66.65 -65.49
N LEU A 44 16.84 67.70 -64.69
CA LEU A 44 16.68 67.65 -63.24
C LEU A 44 15.35 66.99 -62.83
N ASN A 45 14.28 67.07 -63.63
CA ASN A 45 12.99 66.40 -63.29
C ASN A 45 13.02 64.88 -63.47
N VAL A 46 13.81 64.38 -64.44
CA VAL A 46 13.98 62.90 -64.60
C VAL A 46 14.86 62.34 -63.52
N ALA A 47 15.92 63.03 -63.06
CA ALA A 47 16.81 62.60 -61.99
C ALA A 47 16.11 62.66 -60.63
N LYS A 48 15.13 63.53 -60.37
CA LYS A 48 14.37 63.60 -59.13
C LYS A 48 13.50 62.35 -58.89
N LYS A 49 12.82 61.81 -59.93
CA LYS A 49 11.98 60.62 -59.83
C LYS A 49 12.74 59.33 -59.41
N GLN A 50 13.98 59.18 -59.87
CA GLN A 50 14.77 57.98 -59.46
C GLN A 50 15.39 58.07 -58.06
N LYS A 51 15.62 59.26 -57.51
CA LYS A 51 16.20 59.44 -56.16
C LYS A 51 15.18 59.28 -55.09
N THR A 52 13.91 59.53 -55.29
CA THR A 52 12.85 59.43 -54.30
C THR A 52 12.58 57.97 -53.93
N VAL A 53 12.57 57.01 -54.86
CA VAL A 53 12.27 55.59 -54.56
C VAL A 53 13.33 54.93 -53.65
N LYS A 54 14.64 55.27 -53.85
CA LYS A 54 15.70 54.65 -53.01
C LYS A 54 15.75 55.14 -51.57
N HIS A 55 15.33 56.36 -51.29
CA HIS A 55 15.30 56.88 -49.96
C HIS A 55 14.21 56.22 -49.11
N TRP A 56 13.09 55.82 -49.70
CA TRP A 56 12.02 55.11 -49.01
C TRP A 56 12.42 53.70 -48.53
N TRP A 57 13.17 52.95 -49.33
CA TRP A 57 13.67 51.61 -48.94
C TRP A 57 14.67 51.67 -47.79
N ILE A 58 15.54 52.67 -47.75
CA ILE A 58 16.51 52.92 -46.70
C ILE A 58 15.76 53.32 -45.40
N LEU A 59 14.75 54.15 -45.49
CA LEU A 59 13.92 54.53 -44.36
C LEU A 59 13.16 53.33 -43.81
N LEU A 60 12.55 52.54 -44.71
CA LEU A 60 11.76 51.37 -44.31
C LEU A 60 12.64 50.31 -43.60
N SER A 61 13.84 50.02 -44.16
CA SER A 61 14.75 49.04 -43.50
C SER A 61 15.19 49.51 -42.12
N ARG A 62 15.43 50.81 -41.90
CA ARG A 62 15.80 51.40 -40.63
C ARG A 62 14.66 51.37 -39.60
N LEU A 63 13.44 51.68 -40.03
CA LEU A 63 12.25 51.60 -39.21
C LEU A 63 11.97 50.15 -38.75
N LEU A 64 12.08 49.18 -39.67
CA LEU A 64 11.90 47.76 -39.38
C LEU A 64 12.99 47.24 -38.43
N ALA A 65 14.24 47.65 -38.61
CA ALA A 65 15.35 47.28 -37.74
C ALA A 65 15.14 47.76 -36.31
N ILE A 66 14.75 49.01 -36.11
CA ILE A 66 14.47 49.58 -34.78
C ILE A 66 13.21 48.93 -34.16
N MET A 67 12.16 48.72 -34.95
CA MET A 67 10.96 48.05 -34.50
C MET A 67 11.27 46.63 -34.01
N CYS A 68 12.01 45.84 -34.79
CA CYS A 68 12.43 44.49 -34.41
C CYS A 68 13.32 44.50 -33.15
N LEU A 69 14.19 45.49 -33.00
CA LEU A 69 15.04 45.64 -31.82
C LEU A 69 14.20 45.89 -30.57
N VAL A 70 13.24 46.81 -30.63
CA VAL A 70 12.33 47.10 -29.51
C VAL A 70 11.47 45.87 -29.15
N LEU A 71 10.97 45.17 -30.18
CA LEU A 71 10.25 43.91 -29.95
C LEU A 71 11.13 42.84 -29.32
N ALA A 72 12.40 42.74 -29.70
CA ALA A 72 13.35 41.80 -29.08
C ALA A 72 13.51 42.11 -27.58
N PHE A 73 13.68 43.38 -27.19
CA PHE A 73 13.79 43.77 -25.76
C PHE A 73 12.49 43.65 -24.99
N SER A 74 11.32 43.72 -25.61
CA SER A 74 10.03 43.50 -24.97
C SER A 74 9.74 42.04 -24.68
N MET A 75 10.59 41.10 -25.12
CA MET A 75 10.50 39.64 -24.91
C MET A 75 9.13 39.07 -25.23
N PRO A 76 8.67 39.09 -26.49
CA PRO A 76 7.37 38.52 -26.84
C PRO A 76 7.39 36.99 -26.71
N THR A 77 6.39 36.43 -26.04
CA THR A 77 6.15 34.98 -25.91
C THR A 77 4.90 34.61 -26.68
N CYS A 78 4.99 33.54 -27.50
CA CYS A 78 3.84 32.92 -28.14
C CYS A 78 3.45 31.66 -27.34
N ASN A 79 2.56 31.80 -26.37
CA ASN A 79 1.94 30.67 -25.71
C ASN A 79 0.43 30.76 -25.86
N SER A 80 -0.15 29.82 -26.55
CA SER A 80 -1.59 29.78 -26.79
C SER A 80 -2.41 29.28 -25.59
N ASN A 81 -1.74 28.87 -24.48
CA ASN A 81 -2.40 28.26 -23.31
C ASN A 81 -1.74 28.60 -21.96
N VAL A 82 -1.17 29.79 -21.78
CA VAL A 82 -0.80 30.23 -20.43
C VAL A 82 -1.67 31.42 -20.06
N SER A 83 -2.82 31.08 -19.53
CA SER A 83 -3.52 31.98 -18.64
C SER A 83 -2.54 32.37 -17.54
N HIS A 84 -2.23 33.67 -17.44
CA HIS A 84 -1.51 34.31 -16.33
C HIS A 84 -0.43 33.42 -15.70
N ALA A 85 0.84 33.60 -16.08
CA ALA A 85 1.96 33.19 -15.24
C ALA A 85 1.73 33.85 -13.87
N SER A 86 1.02 33.15 -13.02
CA SER A 86 0.70 33.62 -11.69
C SER A 86 2.01 33.75 -10.92
N LEU A 87 2.15 34.86 -10.26
CA LEU A 87 3.28 35.22 -9.39
C LEU A 87 3.57 34.17 -8.30
N ASN A 88 2.72 33.13 -8.15
CA ASN A 88 2.81 32.07 -7.14
C ASN A 88 2.60 30.66 -7.77
N GLN A 89 3.62 30.14 -8.45
CA GLN A 89 3.61 28.75 -8.89
C GLN A 89 3.83 27.83 -7.69
N LYS A 90 2.98 26.81 -7.52
CA LYS A 90 3.08 25.80 -6.47
C LYS A 90 3.38 24.44 -7.08
N VAL A 91 4.47 23.82 -6.60
CA VAL A 91 4.96 22.54 -7.13
C VAL A 91 4.95 21.50 -6.01
N ILE A 92 4.27 20.39 -6.25
CA ILE A 92 4.26 19.23 -5.36
C ILE A 92 5.21 18.19 -5.96
N VAL A 93 6.18 17.72 -5.20
CA VAL A 93 7.10 16.67 -5.59
C VAL A 93 6.90 15.46 -4.69
N VAL A 94 6.41 14.39 -5.27
CA VAL A 94 6.28 13.09 -4.62
C VAL A 94 7.48 12.26 -5.01
N VAL A 95 8.19 11.72 -4.03
CA VAL A 95 9.33 10.83 -4.26
C VAL A 95 8.99 9.48 -3.66
N ASP A 96 8.96 8.48 -4.50
CA ASP A 96 8.78 7.09 -4.09
C ASP A 96 9.95 6.65 -3.21
N CYS A 97 9.60 6.13 -2.04
CA CYS A 97 10.54 5.64 -1.04
C CYS A 97 10.31 4.15 -0.73
N SER A 98 9.59 3.45 -1.60
CA SER A 98 9.31 2.02 -1.46
C SER A 98 10.59 1.18 -1.44
N PRO A 99 10.55 -0.04 -0.92
CA PRO A 99 11.70 -0.93 -0.90
C PRO A 99 12.32 -1.18 -2.27
N SER A 100 11.52 -1.21 -3.35
CA SER A 100 12.00 -1.38 -4.72
C SER A 100 13.00 -0.30 -5.15
N MET A 101 12.92 0.90 -4.57
CA MET A 101 13.86 1.99 -4.83
C MET A 101 15.28 1.74 -4.28
N LEU A 102 15.53 0.64 -3.55
CA LEU A 102 16.87 0.15 -3.20
C LEU A 102 17.58 -0.53 -4.37
N LEU A 103 16.84 -1.01 -5.36
CA LEU A 103 17.41 -1.67 -6.51
C LEU A 103 18.45 -0.78 -7.19
N LYS A 104 19.47 -1.43 -7.76
CA LYS A 104 20.54 -0.73 -8.46
C LYS A 104 20.41 -0.93 -9.96
N ASN A 105 20.39 0.16 -10.68
CA ASN A 105 20.45 0.16 -12.14
C ASN A 105 21.68 0.96 -12.58
N ASP A 106 22.60 0.34 -13.34
CA ASP A 106 23.91 0.89 -13.72
C ASP A 106 24.79 1.28 -12.51
N GLY A 107 24.71 0.52 -11.43
CA GLY A 107 25.50 0.71 -10.20
C GLY A 107 24.98 1.78 -9.25
N GLU A 108 23.97 2.55 -9.62
CA GLU A 108 23.33 3.59 -8.81
C GLU A 108 21.96 3.12 -8.31
N MET A 109 21.64 3.39 -7.02
CA MET A 109 20.31 3.09 -6.47
C MET A 109 19.23 3.94 -7.14
N LEU A 110 18.04 3.36 -7.34
CA LEU A 110 16.91 4.07 -7.94
C LEU A 110 16.52 5.29 -7.12
N LEU A 111 16.59 5.23 -5.78
CA LEU A 111 16.33 6.37 -4.91
C LEU A 111 17.30 7.53 -5.18
N GLU A 112 18.59 7.27 -5.41
CA GLU A 112 19.55 8.34 -5.72
C GLU A 112 19.26 8.97 -7.07
N LYS A 113 18.86 8.16 -8.07
CA LYS A 113 18.37 8.68 -9.36
C LYS A 113 17.13 9.55 -9.14
N ALA A 114 16.17 9.11 -8.32
CA ALA A 114 14.96 9.87 -7.98
C ALA A 114 15.29 11.19 -7.27
N ARG A 115 16.19 11.18 -6.28
CA ARG A 115 16.67 12.41 -5.61
C ARG A 115 17.33 13.37 -6.59
N THR A 116 18.11 12.85 -7.54
CA THR A 116 18.77 13.67 -8.58
C THR A 116 17.74 14.32 -9.49
N VAL A 117 16.68 13.60 -9.86
CA VAL A 117 15.56 14.13 -10.65
C VAL A 117 14.81 15.20 -9.86
N ALA A 118 14.47 14.92 -8.59
CA ALA A 118 13.80 15.89 -7.72
C ALA A 118 14.62 17.19 -7.57
N ARG A 119 15.94 17.07 -7.32
CA ARG A 119 16.84 18.24 -7.25
C ARG A 119 16.85 19.04 -8.56
N LYS A 120 16.84 18.37 -9.72
CA LYS A 120 16.76 19.05 -11.03
C LYS A 120 15.46 19.82 -11.20
N ILE A 121 14.32 19.22 -10.82
CA ILE A 121 13.02 19.88 -10.88
C ILE A 121 13.01 21.13 -10.00
N ILE A 122 13.46 20.99 -8.74
CA ILE A 122 13.48 22.08 -7.77
C ILE A 122 14.40 23.21 -8.21
N ARG A 123 15.62 22.89 -8.68
CA ARG A 123 16.60 23.92 -9.12
C ARG A 123 16.19 24.68 -10.36
N ASN A 124 15.44 24.02 -11.27
CA ASN A 124 15.01 24.63 -12.53
C ASN A 124 13.73 25.46 -12.40
N ALA A 125 13.05 25.40 -11.25
CA ALA A 125 11.88 26.21 -10.99
C ALA A 125 12.27 27.69 -10.71
N SER A 126 11.30 28.60 -10.88
CA SER A 126 11.51 30.02 -10.60
C SER A 126 11.76 30.26 -9.11
N SER A 127 12.48 31.35 -8.79
CA SER A 127 12.81 31.73 -7.38
C SER A 127 11.60 31.94 -6.49
N ASN A 128 10.43 32.24 -7.05
CA ASN A 128 9.19 32.48 -6.33
C ASN A 128 8.30 31.24 -6.21
N THR A 129 8.77 30.06 -6.66
CA THR A 129 8.02 28.82 -6.58
C THR A 129 8.05 28.29 -5.15
N GLN A 130 6.86 27.92 -4.65
CA GLN A 130 6.70 27.19 -3.40
C GLN A 130 6.63 25.69 -3.67
N PHE A 131 7.25 24.89 -2.81
CA PHE A 131 7.32 23.46 -2.94
C PHE A 131 6.60 22.77 -1.78
N ALA A 132 5.92 21.65 -2.08
CA ALA A 132 5.53 20.68 -1.08
C ALA A 132 6.17 19.35 -1.44
N LEU A 133 6.75 18.68 -0.45
CA LEU A 133 7.40 17.38 -0.63
C LEU A 133 6.57 16.30 0.05
N ILE A 134 6.29 15.24 -0.68
CA ILE A 134 5.66 14.03 -0.19
C ILE A 134 6.65 12.89 -0.41
N ALA A 135 7.13 12.32 0.68
CA ALA A 135 8.04 11.19 0.69
C ALA A 135 7.63 10.27 1.85
N ASN A 136 8.56 9.68 2.56
CA ASN A 136 8.26 8.87 3.73
C ASN A 136 7.69 9.70 4.91
N HIS A 137 7.12 9.01 5.90
CA HIS A 137 6.39 9.60 7.04
C HIS A 137 7.18 10.55 7.95
N ASN A 138 8.49 10.63 7.80
CA ASN A 138 9.36 11.46 8.66
C ASN A 138 9.48 12.92 8.20
N GLN A 139 8.83 13.30 7.11
CA GLN A 139 8.91 14.63 6.51
C GLN A 139 7.71 15.49 6.93
N PRO A 140 7.88 16.83 7.02
CA PRO A 140 6.75 17.72 7.26
C PRO A 140 5.80 17.64 6.05
N LYS A 141 4.79 16.77 6.14
CA LYS A 141 3.72 16.65 5.14
C LYS A 141 2.86 17.91 5.18
N HIS A 142 2.31 18.28 4.03
CA HIS A 142 1.32 19.35 3.90
C HIS A 142 1.81 20.77 4.21
N GLN A 143 3.11 21.06 4.07
CA GLN A 143 3.65 22.40 4.24
C GLN A 143 4.26 22.92 2.93
N TRP A 144 3.98 24.19 2.62
CA TRP A 144 4.62 24.89 1.52
C TRP A 144 5.94 25.49 2.00
N ILE A 145 7.02 25.14 1.31
CA ILE A 145 8.40 25.50 1.67
C ILE A 145 9.12 26.16 0.50
N GLU A 146 10.16 26.90 0.80
CA GLU A 146 11.01 27.55 -0.19
C GLU A 146 11.99 26.56 -0.85
N GLN A 147 12.52 26.93 -2.01
CA GLN A 147 13.42 26.13 -2.82
C GLN A 147 14.63 25.57 -2.05
N ARG A 148 15.26 26.39 -1.20
CA ARG A 148 16.42 25.96 -0.42
C ARG A 148 16.06 24.84 0.55
N ARG A 149 14.98 25.01 1.29
CA ARG A 149 14.50 24.00 2.25
C ARG A 149 14.06 22.72 1.57
N ALA A 150 13.44 22.82 0.38
CA ALA A 150 13.06 21.67 -0.42
C ALA A 150 14.29 20.83 -0.85
N LEU A 151 15.39 21.47 -1.25
CA LEU A 151 16.64 20.79 -1.60
C LEU A 151 17.29 20.07 -0.41
N GLU A 152 17.23 20.66 0.79
CA GLU A 152 17.70 20.02 2.03
C GLU A 152 16.91 18.76 2.31
N ILE A 153 15.58 18.85 2.31
CA ILE A 153 14.69 17.71 2.59
C ILE A 153 14.88 16.58 1.57
N VAL A 154 15.01 16.88 0.26
CA VAL A 154 15.27 15.85 -0.76
C VAL A 154 16.54 15.06 -0.47
N SER A 155 17.54 15.69 0.15
CA SER A 155 18.79 15.01 0.51
C SER A 155 18.62 14.01 1.66
N ASP A 156 17.66 14.27 2.55
CA ASP A 156 17.38 13.47 3.76
C ASP A 156 16.32 12.37 3.53
N ILE A 157 15.72 12.28 2.32
CA ILE A 157 14.76 11.25 2.00
C ILE A 157 15.45 9.88 2.13
N ALA A 158 14.84 8.96 2.88
CA ALA A 158 15.34 7.60 3.06
C ALA A 158 14.28 6.57 2.62
N ILE A 159 14.70 5.35 2.34
CA ILE A 159 13.79 4.24 2.04
C ILE A 159 12.86 4.00 3.23
N SER A 160 11.60 3.76 2.93
CA SER A 160 10.60 3.28 3.87
C SER A 160 10.53 1.75 3.79
N ALA A 161 10.46 1.08 4.93
CA ALA A 161 10.19 -0.35 4.95
C ALA A 161 8.73 -0.70 4.58
N PHE A 162 7.86 0.32 4.56
CA PHE A 162 6.44 0.18 4.27
C PHE A 162 6.09 1.03 3.04
N PRO A 163 5.81 0.40 1.89
CA PRO A 163 5.47 1.11 0.66
C PRO A 163 4.14 1.87 0.83
N GLU A 164 4.09 3.08 0.31
CA GLU A 164 2.85 3.85 0.20
C GLU A 164 2.19 3.57 -1.15
N SER A 165 0.86 3.49 -1.17
CA SER A 165 0.10 3.33 -2.41
C SER A 165 -0.12 4.69 -3.09
N PHE A 166 -0.39 4.65 -4.40
CA PHE A 166 -0.79 5.84 -5.16
C PHE A 166 -2.01 6.54 -4.54
N THR A 167 -2.94 5.78 -3.97
CA THR A 167 -4.12 6.31 -3.29
C THR A 167 -3.74 7.17 -2.07
N THR A 168 -2.71 6.77 -1.33
CA THR A 168 -2.19 7.54 -0.20
C THR A 168 -1.55 8.84 -0.66
N TRP A 169 -0.67 8.79 -1.67
CA TRP A 169 -0.07 10.00 -2.25
C TRP A 169 -1.13 10.95 -2.80
N TYR A 170 -2.14 10.41 -3.49
CA TYR A 170 -3.23 11.22 -4.00
C TYR A 170 -4.01 11.92 -2.88
N SER A 171 -4.32 11.23 -1.80
CA SER A 171 -4.96 11.83 -0.62
C SER A 171 -4.12 12.97 -0.04
N ASP A 172 -2.81 12.76 0.12
CA ASP A 172 -1.88 13.76 0.61
C ASP A 172 -1.80 14.98 -0.35
N ILE A 173 -1.79 14.73 -1.66
CA ILE A 173 -1.83 15.79 -2.67
C ILE A 173 -3.13 16.59 -2.57
N GLN A 174 -4.29 15.94 -2.43
CA GLN A 174 -5.57 16.62 -2.35
C GLN A 174 -5.67 17.57 -1.14
N THR A 175 -5.03 17.22 -0.01
CA THR A 175 -4.99 18.10 1.16
C THR A 175 -4.19 19.40 0.91
N LEU A 176 -3.25 19.37 -0.05
CA LEU A 176 -2.45 20.53 -0.46
C LEU A 176 -3.15 21.39 -1.53
N LEU A 177 -4.09 20.81 -2.29
CA LEU A 177 -4.84 21.49 -3.32
C LEU A 177 -6.02 22.25 -2.68
N THR A 178 -5.76 23.45 -2.19
CA THR A 178 -6.79 24.34 -1.66
C THR A 178 -7.65 24.91 -2.81
N ASP A 179 -8.93 25.19 -2.56
CA ASP A 179 -9.91 25.66 -3.57
C ASP A 179 -9.67 27.08 -4.11
N ASN A 180 -8.52 27.67 -3.87
CA ASN A 180 -8.17 28.96 -4.44
C ASN A 180 -7.88 28.82 -5.93
N GLU A 181 -8.82 29.20 -6.76
CA GLU A 181 -8.82 29.11 -8.24
C GLU A 181 -7.62 29.81 -8.93
N SER A 182 -6.83 30.58 -8.22
CA SER A 182 -5.72 31.38 -8.76
C SER A 182 -4.34 30.71 -8.74
N SER A 183 -4.20 29.50 -8.19
CA SER A 183 -2.90 28.82 -8.06
C SER A 183 -2.74 27.74 -9.12
N ASN A 184 -1.68 27.83 -9.93
CA ASN A 184 -1.30 26.76 -10.87
C ASN A 184 -0.49 25.70 -10.12
N TYR A 185 -1.11 24.54 -9.86
CA TYR A 185 -0.47 23.41 -9.23
C TYR A 185 0.15 22.48 -10.27
N ILE A 186 1.41 22.12 -10.06
CA ILE A 186 2.10 21.09 -10.83
C ILE A 186 2.54 20.00 -9.88
N VAL A 187 2.18 18.76 -10.19
CA VAL A 187 2.54 17.59 -9.42
C VAL A 187 3.54 16.76 -10.23
N TYR A 188 4.66 16.44 -9.62
CA TYR A 188 5.64 15.49 -10.11
C TYR A 188 5.67 14.29 -9.17
N VAL A 189 5.41 13.10 -9.72
CA VAL A 189 5.55 11.83 -8.99
C VAL A 189 6.73 11.09 -9.59
N ILE A 190 7.75 10.83 -8.79
CA ILE A 190 9.00 10.18 -9.20
C ILE A 190 9.02 8.79 -8.60
N THR A 191 8.86 7.76 -9.43
CA THR A 191 8.70 6.36 -9.02
C THR A 191 9.30 5.42 -10.07
N ASP A 192 9.58 4.17 -9.70
CA ASP A 192 9.91 3.09 -10.62
C ASP A 192 8.66 2.49 -11.29
N ASN A 193 7.48 2.96 -10.88
CA ASN A 193 6.19 2.71 -11.53
C ASN A 193 5.79 1.23 -11.58
N LEU A 194 5.96 0.54 -10.45
CA LEU A 194 5.49 -0.83 -10.30
C LEU A 194 3.96 -0.89 -10.21
N GLN A 195 3.38 -1.99 -10.67
CA GLN A 195 1.93 -2.20 -10.71
C GLN A 195 1.27 -2.15 -9.33
N ASP A 196 1.96 -2.64 -8.31
CA ASP A 196 1.44 -2.79 -6.95
C ASP A 196 1.16 -1.44 -6.27
N ILE A 197 1.85 -0.37 -6.69
CA ILE A 197 1.60 1.00 -6.22
C ILE A 197 0.16 1.41 -6.50
N TYR A 198 -0.45 0.87 -7.57
CA TYR A 198 -1.80 1.20 -8.02
C TYR A 198 -2.88 0.26 -7.47
N GLU A 199 -2.55 -0.65 -6.57
CA GLU A 199 -3.53 -1.56 -5.95
C GLU A 199 -4.63 -0.77 -5.23
N GLY A 200 -5.89 -1.06 -5.59
CA GLY A 200 -7.05 -0.33 -5.05
C GLY A 200 -7.28 1.05 -5.67
N HIS A 201 -6.61 1.35 -6.79
CA HIS A 201 -6.85 2.57 -7.56
C HIS A 201 -8.33 2.69 -7.94
N LYS A 202 -8.95 3.77 -7.47
CA LYS A 202 -10.27 4.21 -7.95
C LYS A 202 -10.05 5.35 -8.92
N ILE A 203 -10.94 5.49 -9.90
CA ILE A 203 -10.95 6.62 -10.83
C ILE A 203 -10.85 7.92 -10.05
N VAL A 204 -9.81 8.69 -10.34
CA VAL A 204 -9.42 9.87 -9.57
C VAL A 204 -9.56 11.10 -10.46
N ASP A 205 -10.02 12.21 -9.90
CA ASP A 205 -10.14 13.46 -10.66
C ASP A 205 -8.81 14.24 -10.65
N PHE A 206 -8.08 14.20 -11.75
CA PHE A 206 -6.81 14.92 -11.93
C PHE A 206 -6.96 16.36 -12.46
N LYS A 207 -8.18 16.93 -12.51
CA LYS A 207 -8.42 18.23 -13.16
C LYS A 207 -7.86 19.44 -12.42
N LYS A 208 -7.60 19.31 -11.11
CA LYS A 208 -7.15 20.44 -10.26
C LYS A 208 -5.65 20.78 -10.40
N ALA A 209 -4.84 19.91 -11.00
CA ALA A 209 -3.41 20.08 -11.13
C ALA A 209 -2.88 19.42 -12.41
N SER A 210 -1.68 19.81 -12.86
CA SER A 210 -0.98 19.09 -13.93
C SER A 210 -0.11 17.99 -13.35
N TYR A 211 -0.45 16.71 -13.61
CA TYR A 211 0.26 15.55 -13.08
C TYR A 211 1.29 15.02 -14.08
N ASN A 212 2.52 14.84 -13.61
CA ASN A 212 3.63 14.31 -14.38
C ASN A 212 4.25 13.14 -13.61
N MET A 213 4.10 11.93 -14.12
CA MET A 213 4.73 10.71 -13.59
C MET A 213 6.10 10.56 -14.22
N ILE A 214 7.16 10.63 -13.43
CA ILE A 214 8.53 10.48 -13.88
C ILE A 214 9.00 9.08 -13.56
N GLU A 215 9.21 8.29 -14.61
CA GLU A 215 9.60 6.90 -14.50
C GLU A 215 11.11 6.76 -14.35
N ILE A 216 11.53 6.15 -13.25
CA ILE A 216 12.89 5.67 -13.04
C ILE A 216 12.95 4.23 -13.53
N GLU A 217 13.78 3.94 -14.50
CA GLU A 217 13.88 2.58 -15.06
C GLU A 217 14.41 1.60 -14.00
N SER A 218 13.56 0.62 -13.64
CA SER A 218 13.91 -0.48 -12.75
C SER A 218 14.72 -1.55 -13.49
N PRO A 219 15.74 -2.16 -12.87
CA PRO A 219 16.49 -3.24 -13.47
C PRO A 219 15.62 -4.50 -13.59
N LYS A 220 15.84 -5.25 -14.65
CA LYS A 220 15.24 -6.59 -14.78
C LYS A 220 16.07 -7.58 -13.99
N GLN A 221 15.67 -7.85 -12.77
CA GLN A 221 16.30 -8.88 -11.93
C GLN A 221 15.23 -9.72 -11.23
N VAL A 222 15.58 -10.95 -10.90
CA VAL A 222 14.68 -11.83 -10.15
C VAL A 222 14.77 -11.46 -8.69
N ASN A 223 13.61 -11.32 -8.05
CA ASN A 223 13.48 -11.14 -6.62
C ASN A 223 13.04 -12.47 -5.99
N LEU A 224 13.70 -12.87 -4.92
CA LEU A 224 13.29 -14.00 -4.07
C LEU A 224 12.77 -13.43 -2.75
N SER A 225 11.62 -13.87 -2.32
CA SER A 225 11.00 -13.36 -1.10
C SER A 225 10.44 -14.47 -0.22
N ILE A 226 10.34 -14.19 1.08
CA ILE A 226 9.60 -15.03 2.02
C ILE A 226 8.17 -14.48 2.07
N ASP A 227 7.22 -15.22 1.49
CA ASP A 227 5.82 -14.80 1.41
C ASP A 227 5.13 -14.89 2.77
N SER A 228 5.20 -16.05 3.39
CA SER A 228 4.60 -16.32 4.70
C SER A 228 5.20 -17.55 5.39
N ALA A 229 4.82 -17.74 6.64
CA ALA A 229 5.14 -18.96 7.37
C ALA A 229 4.03 -19.29 8.37
N TYR A 230 3.75 -20.56 8.56
CA TYR A 230 2.75 -21.05 9.51
C TYR A 230 3.06 -22.49 9.97
N TYR A 231 2.55 -22.87 11.11
CA TYR A 231 2.66 -24.23 11.60
C TYR A 231 1.65 -25.14 10.91
N LEU A 232 2.14 -26.29 10.41
CA LEU A 232 1.29 -27.31 9.77
C LEU A 232 0.40 -28.03 10.79
N ASP A 233 0.94 -28.25 11.97
CA ASP A 233 0.27 -28.97 13.04
C ASP A 233 0.10 -28.05 14.25
N PRO A 234 -0.98 -27.26 14.32
CA PRO A 234 -1.23 -26.39 15.47
C PRO A 234 -1.46 -27.17 16.76
N PHE A 235 -1.79 -28.49 16.65
CA PHE A 235 -2.10 -29.38 17.74
C PHE A 235 -1.02 -30.41 17.92
N LEU A 236 0.02 -30.07 18.63
CA LEU A 236 1.12 -30.99 18.79
C LEU A 236 1.13 -31.74 20.10
N SER A 237 1.64 -32.96 19.99
CA SER A 237 2.06 -33.81 21.06
C SER A 237 3.09 -33.11 21.96
N GLN A 238 3.00 -33.29 23.28
CA GLN A 238 3.98 -32.81 24.27
C GLN A 238 5.42 -33.28 23.99
N THR A 239 5.64 -34.09 22.97
CA THR A 239 6.92 -34.75 22.69
C THR A 239 7.39 -34.58 21.24
N ALA A 240 6.66 -33.86 20.41
CA ALA A 240 7.00 -33.72 18.99
C ALA A 240 7.39 -32.29 18.61
N ASP A 241 8.44 -32.15 17.82
CA ASP A 241 8.82 -30.88 17.22
C ASP A 241 7.71 -30.34 16.31
N LYS A 242 7.51 -29.02 16.32
CA LYS A 242 6.53 -28.35 15.47
C LYS A 242 7.06 -28.20 14.05
N ARG A 243 6.22 -28.54 13.06
CA ARG A 243 6.57 -28.33 11.66
C ARG A 243 6.18 -26.94 11.20
N LEU A 244 7.17 -26.06 11.08
CA LEU A 244 7.00 -24.71 10.53
C LEU A 244 7.18 -24.77 9.02
N LYS A 245 6.10 -24.51 8.29
CA LYS A 245 6.10 -24.40 6.83
C LYS A 245 6.41 -22.95 6.44
N VAL A 246 7.32 -22.78 5.51
CA VAL A 246 7.74 -21.49 4.96
C VAL A 246 7.42 -21.48 3.48
N LEU A 247 6.69 -20.46 3.04
CA LEU A 247 6.38 -20.22 1.64
C LEU A 247 7.37 -19.21 1.07
N LEU A 248 8.01 -19.59 -0.04
CA LEU A 248 8.97 -18.76 -0.76
C LEU A 248 8.42 -18.45 -2.14
N HIS A 249 8.70 -17.26 -2.62
CA HIS A 249 8.26 -16.78 -3.92
C HIS A 249 9.43 -16.26 -4.75
N ALA A 250 9.40 -16.52 -6.06
CA ALA A 250 10.30 -15.93 -7.05
C ALA A 250 9.50 -15.08 -8.04
N SER A 251 9.90 -13.84 -8.27
CA SER A 251 9.23 -12.91 -9.17
C SER A 251 9.21 -13.37 -10.64
N ASP A 252 10.13 -14.26 -11.03
CA ASP A 252 10.15 -14.88 -12.35
C ASP A 252 9.81 -16.38 -12.23
N LYS A 253 8.72 -16.79 -12.88
CA LYS A 253 8.29 -18.20 -12.95
C LYS A 253 9.29 -19.12 -13.65
N ALA A 254 10.16 -18.58 -14.49
CA ALA A 254 11.21 -19.35 -15.16
C ALA A 254 12.49 -19.50 -14.34
N TYR A 255 12.53 -18.93 -13.13
CA TYR A 255 13.70 -18.99 -12.29
C TYR A 255 14.07 -20.43 -11.91
N ASN A 256 15.34 -20.77 -12.13
CA ASN A 256 15.96 -22.02 -11.71
C ASN A 256 17.17 -21.68 -10.84
N GLY A 257 17.06 -21.94 -9.55
CA GLY A 257 18.13 -21.62 -8.62
C GLY A 257 17.89 -22.19 -7.25
N LYS A 258 18.86 -21.98 -6.38
CA LYS A 258 18.84 -22.45 -5.00
C LYS A 258 18.95 -21.27 -4.05
N VAL A 259 18.22 -21.31 -2.96
CA VAL A 259 18.31 -20.32 -1.89
C VAL A 259 18.44 -21.03 -0.55
N ASN A 260 19.35 -20.55 0.28
CA ASN A 260 19.48 -21.02 1.65
C ASN A 260 18.51 -20.27 2.55
N VAL A 261 17.63 -21.02 3.21
CA VAL A 261 16.64 -20.50 4.16
C VAL A 261 17.12 -20.80 5.56
N GLN A 262 17.26 -19.79 6.39
CA GLN A 262 17.75 -19.92 7.75
C GLN A 262 16.64 -19.59 8.75
N LEU A 263 16.48 -20.43 9.75
CA LEU A 263 15.63 -20.17 10.92
C LEU A 263 16.53 -19.76 12.09
N ILE A 264 16.26 -18.59 12.65
CA ILE A 264 17.10 -17.94 13.65
C ILE A 264 16.26 -17.68 14.92
N HIS A 265 16.82 -18.03 16.07
CA HIS A 265 16.25 -17.75 17.38
C HIS A 265 17.33 -17.08 18.26
N ASN A 266 17.00 -15.92 18.83
CA ASN A 266 17.93 -15.13 19.66
C ASN A 266 19.30 -14.96 19.01
N ASP A 267 19.33 -14.54 17.73
CA ASP A 267 20.51 -14.35 16.89
C ASP A 267 21.38 -15.62 16.65
N ARG A 268 20.85 -16.80 16.94
CA ARG A 268 21.51 -18.08 16.63
C ARG A 268 20.72 -18.83 15.58
N ILE A 269 21.40 -19.36 14.57
CA ILE A 269 20.79 -20.24 13.58
C ILE A 269 20.44 -21.56 14.24
N ILE A 270 19.15 -21.90 14.25
CA ILE A 270 18.62 -23.16 14.80
C ILE A 270 18.22 -24.14 13.70
N GLY A 271 18.11 -23.69 12.47
CA GLY A 271 17.82 -24.51 11.30
C GLY A 271 18.28 -23.83 10.02
N SER A 272 18.71 -24.64 9.05
CA SER A 272 19.07 -24.19 7.71
C SER A 272 18.62 -25.24 6.69
N GLN A 273 17.93 -24.77 5.64
CA GLN A 273 17.36 -25.61 4.57
C GLN A 273 17.69 -24.99 3.21
N GLU A 274 18.16 -25.81 2.27
CA GLU A 274 18.30 -25.40 0.87
C GLU A 274 16.98 -25.61 0.15
N ALA A 275 16.37 -24.54 -0.36
CA ALA A 275 15.18 -24.58 -1.17
C ALA A 275 15.55 -24.43 -2.65
N VAL A 276 14.96 -25.26 -3.53
CA VAL A 276 15.28 -25.33 -4.95
C VAL A 276 14.08 -24.91 -5.78
N PHE A 277 14.23 -23.84 -6.55
CA PHE A 277 13.29 -23.43 -7.56
C PHE A 277 13.56 -24.17 -8.88
N SER A 278 12.53 -24.75 -9.47
CA SER A 278 12.59 -25.50 -10.73
C SER A 278 11.50 -25.05 -11.68
N SER A 279 11.64 -23.82 -12.20
CA SER A 279 10.65 -23.16 -13.08
C SER A 279 9.24 -23.09 -12.46
N VAL A 280 9.18 -22.80 -11.17
CA VAL A 280 7.95 -22.59 -10.40
C VAL A 280 8.14 -21.33 -9.56
N ALA A 281 7.13 -20.45 -9.53
CA ALA A 281 7.22 -19.19 -8.77
C ALA A 281 7.16 -19.43 -7.26
N ASP A 282 6.31 -20.36 -6.82
CA ASP A 282 6.04 -20.59 -5.40
C ASP A 282 6.56 -21.98 -5.01
N ILE A 283 7.38 -22.01 -3.97
CA ILE A 283 7.88 -23.25 -3.38
C ILE A 283 7.73 -23.21 -1.86
N GLU A 284 7.83 -24.36 -1.24
CA GLU A 284 7.73 -24.48 0.19
C GLU A 284 8.91 -25.23 0.79
N THR A 285 9.29 -24.86 2.00
CA THR A 285 10.26 -25.60 2.82
C THR A 285 9.74 -25.74 4.24
N ASN A 286 10.21 -26.76 4.96
CA ASN A 286 9.72 -27.08 6.29
C ASN A 286 10.87 -27.11 7.29
N PHE A 287 10.65 -26.53 8.47
CA PHE A 287 11.55 -26.61 9.61
C PHE A 287 10.91 -27.41 10.74
N SER A 288 11.70 -28.20 11.43
CA SER A 288 11.33 -28.79 12.71
C SER A 288 11.77 -27.84 13.82
N VAL A 289 10.80 -27.30 14.56
CA VAL A 289 11.03 -26.36 15.66
C VAL A 289 10.75 -27.06 16.97
N SER A 290 11.77 -27.18 17.82
CA SER A 290 11.62 -27.82 19.12
C SER A 290 10.61 -27.08 19.99
N GLU A 291 9.84 -27.82 20.76
CA GLU A 291 8.80 -27.30 21.68
C GLU A 291 9.36 -26.29 22.69
N ASN A 292 10.61 -26.47 23.11
CA ASN A 292 11.26 -25.59 24.08
C ASN A 292 11.63 -24.21 23.54
N ILE A 293 11.49 -23.99 22.21
CA ILE A 293 11.79 -22.72 21.59
C ILE A 293 10.60 -21.81 21.71
N GLN A 294 10.76 -20.75 22.49
CA GLN A 294 9.75 -19.71 22.73
C GLN A 294 10.34 -18.33 22.44
N GLY A 295 9.47 -17.38 22.13
CA GLY A 295 9.86 -15.99 21.90
C GLY A 295 10.10 -15.69 20.43
N ASN A 296 11.06 -14.85 20.17
CA ASN A 296 11.29 -14.23 18.88
C ASN A 296 12.06 -15.16 17.93
N LEU A 297 11.44 -15.44 16.80
CA LEU A 297 11.99 -16.21 15.68
C LEU A 297 12.11 -15.33 14.44
N LYS A 298 13.13 -15.57 13.65
CA LYS A 298 13.35 -14.89 12.37
C LYS A 298 13.67 -15.92 11.30
N ILE A 299 12.97 -15.84 10.17
CA ILE A 299 13.36 -16.58 8.95
C ILE A 299 14.07 -15.60 8.05
N GLN A 300 15.20 -16.04 7.47
CA GLN A 300 16.01 -15.20 6.60
C GLN A 300 16.47 -15.99 5.38
N ILE A 301 16.47 -15.31 4.22
CA ILE A 301 17.10 -15.77 2.98
C ILE A 301 18.17 -14.77 2.57
N GLU A 302 19.10 -15.22 1.73
CA GLU A 302 20.11 -14.36 1.11
C GLU A 302 19.73 -14.13 -0.35
N ASP A 303 19.10 -12.99 -0.61
CA ASP A 303 18.84 -12.46 -1.94
C ASP A 303 19.40 -11.05 -2.07
N GLN A 304 19.89 -10.69 -3.26
CA GLN A 304 20.54 -9.40 -3.51
C GLN A 304 19.59 -8.32 -4.02
N SER A 305 18.33 -8.66 -4.29
CA SER A 305 17.34 -7.75 -4.86
C SER A 305 16.73 -6.85 -3.79
N LEU A 306 15.73 -7.33 -3.05
CA LEU A 306 15.00 -6.56 -2.03
C LEU A 306 15.28 -7.07 -0.62
N PRO A 307 16.15 -6.39 0.17
CA PRO A 307 16.44 -6.82 1.54
C PRO A 307 15.21 -6.84 2.48
N SER A 308 14.18 -6.07 2.17
CA SER A 308 12.99 -5.92 3.02
C SER A 308 12.09 -7.15 3.07
N ASP A 309 12.10 -8.00 2.04
CA ASP A 309 11.31 -9.23 1.95
C ASP A 309 12.12 -10.50 2.15
N ASN A 310 13.44 -10.35 2.36
CA ASN A 310 14.38 -11.41 2.73
C ASN A 310 14.23 -11.87 4.17
N VAL A 311 13.49 -11.15 5.00
CA VAL A 311 13.33 -11.44 6.43
C VAL A 311 11.86 -11.52 6.78
N LEU A 312 11.50 -12.56 7.54
CA LEU A 312 10.17 -12.70 8.13
C LEU A 312 10.33 -12.88 9.64
N TYR A 313 9.68 -12.00 10.41
CA TYR A 313 9.66 -12.02 11.86
C TYR A 313 8.44 -12.79 12.36
N LEU A 314 8.68 -13.67 13.35
CA LEU A 314 7.70 -14.54 13.95
C LEU A 314 7.83 -14.42 15.47
N HIS A 315 6.72 -14.49 16.18
CA HIS A 315 6.75 -14.63 17.64
C HIS A 315 6.03 -15.90 18.05
N GLN A 316 6.77 -16.78 18.72
CA GLN A 316 6.20 -18.02 19.25
C GLN A 316 5.88 -17.84 20.72
N THR A 317 4.60 -17.85 21.05
CA THR A 317 4.16 -17.89 22.43
C THR A 317 4.34 -19.31 23.00
N SER A 318 4.42 -19.40 24.33
CA SER A 318 4.32 -20.70 24.99
C SER A 318 3.00 -21.33 24.59
N GLN A 319 3.06 -22.60 24.18
CA GLN A 319 1.83 -23.32 23.90
C GLN A 319 1.21 -23.67 25.25
N ASP A 320 0.14 -22.97 25.60
CA ASP A 320 -0.66 -23.35 26.74
C ASP A 320 -1.43 -24.61 26.37
N TYR A 321 -1.11 -25.71 27.03
CA TYR A 321 -1.94 -26.89 26.95
C TYR A 321 -3.36 -26.58 27.44
N CYS A 322 -4.33 -27.19 26.78
CA CYS A 322 -5.70 -27.07 27.25
C CYS A 322 -5.91 -27.91 28.51
N ASN A 323 -5.86 -27.27 29.66
CA ASN A 323 -6.25 -27.92 30.93
C ASN A 323 -7.74 -28.23 30.91
N VAL A 324 -8.08 -29.50 30.99
CA VAL A 324 -9.48 -29.96 30.94
C VAL A 324 -9.87 -30.58 32.26
N SER A 325 -10.93 -30.06 32.89
CA SER A 325 -11.59 -30.72 34.03
C SER A 325 -12.61 -31.69 33.49
N VAL A 326 -12.48 -32.99 33.83
CA VAL A 326 -13.32 -34.05 33.29
C VAL A 326 -14.22 -34.57 34.40
N LEU A 327 -15.55 -34.37 34.27
CA LEU A 327 -16.59 -34.88 35.13
C LEU A 327 -17.31 -36.01 34.41
N GLY A 328 -17.36 -37.20 35.05
CA GLY A 328 -18.08 -38.35 34.51
C GLY A 328 -17.23 -39.59 34.31
N SER A 329 -17.86 -40.69 33.96
CA SER A 329 -17.26 -42.03 33.95
C SER A 329 -17.19 -42.69 32.57
N ASN A 330 -17.63 -42.00 31.50
CA ASN A 330 -17.58 -42.56 30.15
C ASN A 330 -16.13 -42.89 29.76
N THR A 331 -15.83 -44.17 29.72
CA THR A 331 -14.48 -44.67 29.50
C THR A 331 -13.95 -44.31 28.11
N TYR A 332 -14.78 -44.29 27.10
CA TYR A 332 -14.38 -43.98 25.72
C TYR A 332 -13.93 -42.53 25.60
N ILE A 333 -14.77 -41.57 26.05
CA ILE A 333 -14.43 -40.14 25.98
C ILE A 333 -13.20 -39.83 26.86
N ASN A 334 -13.10 -40.46 28.05
CA ASN A 334 -11.94 -40.27 28.91
C ASN A 334 -10.65 -40.83 28.31
N GLN A 335 -10.69 -41.95 27.60
CA GLN A 335 -9.55 -42.46 26.85
C GLN A 335 -9.20 -41.57 25.65
N LEU A 336 -10.21 -41.12 24.91
CA LEU A 336 -10.00 -40.24 23.74
C LEU A 336 -9.25 -38.97 24.13
N ILE A 337 -9.66 -38.30 25.20
CA ILE A 337 -9.02 -37.06 25.67
C ILE A 337 -7.58 -37.31 26.15
N GLN A 338 -7.32 -38.46 26.75
CA GLN A 338 -5.98 -38.84 27.21
C GLN A 338 -5.02 -39.15 26.04
N THR A 339 -5.53 -39.59 24.90
CA THR A 339 -4.70 -39.86 23.72
C THR A 339 -4.33 -38.59 22.95
N GLN A 340 -5.02 -37.48 23.22
CA GLN A 340 -4.72 -36.19 22.59
C GLN A 340 -3.80 -35.37 23.47
N SER A 341 -2.60 -35.21 23.05
CA SER A 341 -1.53 -34.55 23.81
C SER A 341 -1.73 -33.04 24.02
N VAL A 342 -2.63 -32.42 23.27
CA VAL A 342 -3.02 -31.02 23.46
C VAL A 342 -3.81 -30.81 24.76
N PHE A 343 -4.44 -31.88 25.28
CA PHE A 343 -5.24 -31.82 26.50
C PHE A 343 -4.48 -32.36 27.73
N VAL A 344 -4.59 -31.63 28.83
CA VAL A 344 -4.15 -32.08 30.14
C VAL A 344 -5.39 -32.37 30.99
N PRO A 345 -5.93 -33.60 30.89
CA PRO A 345 -7.18 -33.95 31.58
C PRO A 345 -6.95 -34.18 33.07
N LYS A 346 -7.78 -33.55 33.89
CA LYS A 346 -7.86 -33.78 35.33
C LYS A 346 -9.27 -34.26 35.67
N LYS A 347 -9.40 -35.49 36.16
CA LYS A 347 -10.68 -36.03 36.62
C LYS A 347 -11.14 -35.32 37.88
N ILE A 348 -12.41 -34.92 37.91
CA ILE A 348 -13.09 -34.31 39.08
C ILE A 348 -14.32 -35.12 39.42
N ASN A 349 -14.76 -35.03 40.70
CA ASN A 349 -15.92 -35.75 41.18
C ASN A 349 -17.17 -34.84 41.27
N ALA A 350 -17.01 -33.54 41.34
CA ALA A 350 -18.09 -32.56 41.36
C ALA A 350 -17.71 -31.27 40.65
N VAL A 351 -18.69 -30.49 40.20
CA VAL A 351 -18.47 -29.21 39.52
C VAL A 351 -17.69 -28.21 40.37
N LYS A 352 -17.87 -28.24 41.70
CA LYS A 352 -17.11 -27.41 42.64
C LYS A 352 -15.60 -27.68 42.66
N ASP A 353 -15.16 -28.86 42.18
CA ASP A 353 -13.75 -29.26 42.15
C ASP A 353 -13.04 -28.87 40.84
N VAL A 354 -13.69 -28.08 40.00
CA VAL A 354 -13.11 -27.57 38.74
C VAL A 354 -11.86 -26.74 39.02
N ASN A 355 -10.79 -27.08 38.34
CA ASN A 355 -9.54 -26.33 38.43
C ASN A 355 -9.71 -24.90 37.87
N GLU A 356 -9.27 -23.89 38.61
CA GLU A 356 -9.31 -22.49 38.18
C GLU A 356 -8.61 -22.28 36.84
N ASN A 357 -7.49 -23.01 36.61
CA ASN A 357 -6.73 -22.97 35.39
C ASN A 357 -7.31 -23.84 34.24
N ALA A 358 -8.44 -24.54 34.47
CA ALA A 358 -9.07 -25.29 33.39
C ALA A 358 -9.66 -24.34 32.35
N LYS A 359 -9.32 -24.55 31.12
CA LYS A 359 -9.90 -23.82 29.98
C LYS A 359 -11.20 -24.48 29.51
N THR A 360 -11.25 -25.78 29.59
CA THR A 360 -12.42 -26.57 29.17
C THR A 360 -12.90 -27.47 30.28
N ILE A 361 -14.20 -27.59 30.42
CA ILE A 361 -14.89 -28.49 31.32
C ILE A 361 -15.64 -29.51 30.47
N LEU A 362 -15.26 -30.77 30.61
CA LEU A 362 -15.90 -31.86 29.91
C LEU A 362 -16.84 -32.60 30.89
N VAL A 363 -18.10 -32.63 30.56
CA VAL A 363 -19.13 -33.38 31.32
C VAL A 363 -19.65 -34.51 30.44
N ASN A 364 -19.48 -35.74 30.87
CA ASN A 364 -19.83 -36.92 30.06
C ASN A 364 -20.83 -37.88 30.69
N GLU A 365 -21.52 -37.43 31.74
CA GLU A 365 -22.67 -38.10 32.36
C GLU A 365 -23.56 -37.10 33.10
N ALA A 366 -24.80 -36.96 32.66
CA ALA A 366 -25.72 -35.96 33.17
C ALA A 366 -26.33 -36.30 34.54
N GLU A 367 -26.36 -37.56 34.87
CA GLU A 367 -26.95 -38.02 36.15
C GLU A 367 -26.29 -37.39 37.38
N LEU A 368 -25.08 -36.87 37.22
CA LEU A 368 -24.30 -36.25 38.27
C LEU A 368 -24.63 -34.77 38.50
N LEU A 369 -25.36 -34.12 37.60
CA LEU A 369 -25.62 -32.68 37.65
C LEU A 369 -26.95 -32.35 38.30
N ASN A 370 -26.97 -31.27 39.06
CA ASN A 370 -28.18 -30.64 39.59
C ASN A 370 -28.29 -29.20 39.06
N SER A 371 -29.42 -28.53 39.34
CA SER A 371 -29.63 -27.14 38.84
C SER A 371 -28.60 -26.14 39.34
N LYS A 372 -27.99 -26.35 40.51
CA LYS A 372 -26.91 -25.47 41.00
C LYS A 372 -25.62 -25.67 40.22
N ASP A 373 -25.35 -26.92 39.85
CA ASP A 373 -24.17 -27.23 39.02
C ASP A 373 -24.26 -26.58 37.66
N ILE A 374 -25.46 -26.55 37.04
CA ILE A 374 -25.67 -25.84 35.74
C ILE A 374 -25.38 -24.34 35.87
N ILE A 375 -25.91 -23.68 36.90
CA ILE A 375 -25.62 -22.25 37.14
C ILE A 375 -24.12 -22.03 37.32
N THR A 376 -23.43 -22.96 37.99
CA THR A 376 -21.98 -22.87 38.16
C THR A 376 -21.22 -23.03 36.82
N LEU A 377 -21.66 -23.97 35.96
CA LEU A 377 -21.11 -24.16 34.62
C LEU A 377 -21.37 -22.95 33.69
N GLU A 378 -22.57 -22.35 33.79
CA GLU A 378 -22.90 -21.10 33.07
C GLU A 378 -22.00 -19.95 33.53
N ASN A 379 -21.71 -19.85 34.83
CA ASN A 379 -20.77 -18.84 35.34
C ASN A 379 -19.33 -19.08 34.86
N PHE A 380 -18.90 -20.34 34.76
CA PHE A 380 -17.60 -20.67 34.17
C PHE A 380 -17.55 -20.30 32.70
N ALA A 381 -18.62 -20.57 31.96
CA ALA A 381 -18.70 -20.18 30.55
C ALA A 381 -18.68 -18.65 30.38
N SER A 382 -19.44 -17.90 31.22
CA SER A 382 -19.39 -16.43 31.19
C SER A 382 -17.99 -15.86 31.51
N GLY A 383 -17.20 -16.57 32.30
CA GLY A 383 -15.79 -16.28 32.58
C GLY A 383 -14.82 -16.71 31.48
N GLY A 384 -15.28 -17.05 30.26
CA GLY A 384 -14.43 -17.36 29.11
C GLY A 384 -14.06 -18.85 28.98
N LYS A 385 -14.61 -19.74 29.80
CA LYS A 385 -14.33 -21.19 29.71
C LYS A 385 -15.30 -21.88 28.75
N ILE A 386 -14.87 -23.02 28.23
CA ILE A 386 -15.68 -23.86 27.36
C ILE A 386 -16.25 -25.02 28.19
N VAL A 387 -17.55 -25.22 28.10
CA VAL A 387 -18.22 -26.35 28.70
C VAL A 387 -18.74 -27.27 27.60
N VAL A 388 -18.28 -28.51 27.56
CA VAL A 388 -18.73 -29.53 26.61
C VAL A 388 -19.47 -30.62 27.34
N TYR A 389 -20.71 -30.83 26.97
CA TYR A 389 -21.59 -31.77 27.61
C TYR A 389 -21.99 -32.86 26.61
N PHE A 390 -21.77 -34.10 26.99
CA PHE A 390 -22.25 -35.29 26.26
C PHE A 390 -23.49 -35.87 26.95
N ALA A 391 -24.57 -35.97 26.21
CA ALA A 391 -25.80 -36.53 26.68
C ALA A 391 -25.66 -38.06 26.95
N GLY A 392 -26.13 -38.53 28.10
CA GLY A 392 -26.19 -39.95 28.42
C GLY A 392 -27.42 -40.64 27.81
N LYS A 393 -27.43 -41.98 27.80
CA LYS A 393 -28.41 -42.80 27.09
C LYS A 393 -29.88 -42.63 27.52
N GLU A 394 -30.19 -42.20 28.73
CA GLU A 394 -31.54 -42.18 29.30
C GLU A 394 -31.87 -40.92 30.08
N ASP A 395 -31.34 -39.79 29.65
CA ASP A 395 -31.31 -38.61 30.48
C ASP A 395 -32.52 -37.69 30.29
N PHE A 396 -33.64 -38.01 30.90
CA PHE A 396 -34.80 -37.12 31.00
C PHE A 396 -34.47 -35.79 31.72
N LYS A 397 -33.49 -35.77 32.63
CA LYS A 397 -33.09 -34.57 33.37
C LYS A 397 -32.27 -33.62 32.50
N PHE A 398 -31.53 -34.14 31.54
CA PHE A 398 -30.68 -33.37 30.64
C PHE A 398 -31.47 -32.23 29.92
N GLY A 399 -32.56 -32.58 29.26
CA GLY A 399 -33.37 -31.60 28.58
C GLY A 399 -33.89 -30.52 29.52
N GLN A 400 -34.39 -30.92 30.72
CA GLN A 400 -34.90 -29.96 31.72
C GLN A 400 -33.82 -29.02 32.25
N LEU A 401 -32.59 -29.52 32.46
CA LEU A 401 -31.47 -28.74 32.98
C LEU A 401 -31.04 -27.63 32.00
N PHE A 402 -31.10 -27.87 30.68
CA PHE A 402 -30.71 -26.94 29.65
C PHE A 402 -31.90 -26.28 28.94
N GLY A 403 -33.12 -26.39 29.49
CA GLY A 403 -34.31 -25.79 28.88
C GLY A 403 -34.72 -26.44 27.57
N LEU A 404 -34.44 -27.72 27.38
CA LEU A 404 -34.82 -28.49 26.22
C LEU A 404 -35.95 -29.47 26.57
N GLN A 405 -36.99 -29.49 25.79
CA GLN A 405 -38.02 -30.55 25.85
C GLN A 405 -37.88 -31.46 24.67
N GLY A 406 -37.86 -32.77 24.90
CA GLY A 406 -37.69 -33.74 23.81
C GLY A 406 -37.63 -35.15 24.36
N LYS A 407 -37.29 -36.06 23.52
CA LYS A 407 -37.20 -37.49 23.81
C LYS A 407 -35.99 -38.13 23.16
N TRP A 408 -35.53 -39.20 23.76
CA TRP A 408 -34.43 -39.98 23.21
C TRP A 408 -34.95 -40.96 22.16
N LEU A 409 -34.41 -40.90 20.93
CA LEU A 409 -34.78 -41.78 19.83
C LEU A 409 -33.64 -42.76 19.52
N LYS A 410 -34.00 -44.04 19.44
CA LYS A 410 -33.13 -45.11 18.93
C LYS A 410 -33.37 -45.26 17.44
N GLN A 411 -32.76 -44.36 16.66
CA GLN A 411 -32.89 -44.33 15.20
C GLN A 411 -31.53 -44.10 14.60
N LYS A 412 -31.16 -44.96 13.64
CA LYS A 412 -29.90 -44.79 12.92
C LYS A 412 -30.08 -43.74 11.81
N LEU A 413 -29.36 -42.61 11.95
CA LEU A 413 -29.39 -41.52 10.98
C LEU A 413 -27.97 -41.04 10.69
N GLY A 414 -27.72 -40.71 9.39
CA GLY A 414 -26.46 -40.12 8.95
C GLY A 414 -26.31 -38.66 9.36
N LEU A 415 -25.08 -38.16 9.40
CA LEU A 415 -24.84 -36.72 9.54
C LEU A 415 -25.25 -35.98 8.26
N GLY A 416 -25.78 -34.78 8.44
CA GLY A 416 -26.10 -33.86 7.33
C GLY A 416 -24.88 -33.08 6.86
N ALA A 417 -24.65 -33.03 5.53
CA ALA A 417 -23.51 -32.31 4.94
C ALA A 417 -23.52 -30.81 5.24
N ALA A 418 -24.70 -30.21 5.36
CA ALA A 418 -24.84 -28.76 5.57
C ALA A 418 -24.17 -28.24 6.86
N GLY A 419 -24.14 -29.09 7.93
CA GLY A 419 -23.53 -28.68 9.21
C GLY A 419 -22.03 -28.45 9.11
N PHE A 420 -21.35 -29.08 8.18
CA PHE A 420 -19.90 -28.94 8.03
C PHE A 420 -19.46 -27.64 7.36
N ASN A 421 -20.37 -26.88 6.73
CA ASN A 421 -20.11 -25.56 6.17
C ASN A 421 -20.18 -24.45 7.23
N ASN A 422 -20.36 -24.79 8.49
CA ASN A 422 -20.35 -23.84 9.59
C ASN A 422 -18.93 -23.28 9.81
N ASP A 423 -18.83 -21.99 10.13
CA ASP A 423 -17.56 -21.31 10.38
C ASP A 423 -16.69 -21.98 11.45
N VAL A 424 -17.31 -22.70 12.38
CA VAL A 424 -16.65 -23.50 13.43
C VAL A 424 -15.71 -24.56 12.83
N PHE A 425 -16.01 -25.08 11.65
CA PHE A 425 -15.20 -26.13 10.98
C PHE A 425 -14.35 -25.61 9.84
N LYS A 426 -14.30 -24.30 9.65
CA LYS A 426 -13.50 -23.65 8.61
C LYS A 426 -12.03 -23.95 8.83
N GLY A 427 -11.38 -24.50 7.80
CA GLY A 427 -9.96 -24.87 7.86
C GLY A 427 -9.66 -26.28 8.44
N ILE A 428 -10.65 -26.99 9.00
CA ILE A 428 -10.49 -28.40 9.44
C ILE A 428 -10.62 -29.34 8.25
N PHE A 429 -11.61 -29.08 7.39
CA PHE A 429 -11.84 -29.85 6.19
C PHE A 429 -11.34 -29.08 4.98
N THR A 430 -10.41 -29.70 4.23
CA THR A 430 -9.75 -29.07 3.05
C THR A 430 -10.61 -29.04 1.80
N GLN A 431 -11.70 -29.80 1.78
CA GLN A 431 -12.64 -29.90 0.65
C GLN A 431 -14.05 -29.64 1.14
N GLU A 432 -14.85 -28.97 0.32
CA GLU A 432 -16.28 -28.86 0.55
C GLU A 432 -16.92 -30.25 0.58
N ILE A 433 -17.69 -30.52 1.63
CA ILE A 433 -18.39 -31.77 1.81
C ILE A 433 -19.68 -31.70 1.02
N ASP A 434 -19.75 -32.46 -0.05
CA ASP A 434 -20.93 -32.56 -0.90
C ASP A 434 -21.91 -33.65 -0.41
N GLN A 435 -23.11 -33.65 -0.97
CA GLN A 435 -24.15 -34.62 -0.62
C GLN A 435 -23.80 -36.06 -0.99
N LYS A 436 -22.74 -36.30 -1.79
CA LYS A 436 -22.29 -37.64 -2.19
C LYS A 436 -21.25 -38.20 -1.23
N THR A 437 -20.72 -37.38 -0.34
CA THR A 437 -19.72 -37.81 0.66
C THR A 437 -20.37 -38.76 1.66
N GLN A 438 -19.78 -39.93 1.83
CA GLN A 438 -20.29 -40.91 2.78
C GLN A 438 -19.98 -40.47 4.20
N LEU A 439 -20.95 -39.85 4.86
CA LEU A 439 -20.83 -39.34 6.22
C LEU A 439 -21.13 -40.44 7.24
N PRO A 440 -20.57 -40.37 8.49
CA PRO A 440 -20.86 -41.29 9.54
C PRO A 440 -22.30 -41.14 10.05
N PHE A 441 -22.78 -42.13 10.78
CA PHE A 441 -24.11 -42.13 11.36
C PHE A 441 -24.07 -42.20 12.87
N VAL A 442 -25.17 -41.81 13.53
CA VAL A 442 -25.45 -42.03 14.94
C VAL A 442 -26.51 -43.13 15.10
N GLU A 443 -26.45 -43.88 16.20
CA GLU A 443 -27.41 -44.96 16.46
C GLU A 443 -28.61 -44.47 17.28
N SER A 444 -28.39 -43.44 18.09
CA SER A 444 -29.43 -42.80 18.88
C SER A 444 -29.07 -41.34 19.17
N HIS A 445 -30.09 -40.52 19.31
CA HIS A 445 -29.95 -39.10 19.58
C HIS A 445 -31.13 -38.56 20.39
N PHE A 446 -30.92 -37.39 21.00
CA PHE A 446 -31.96 -36.64 21.69
C PHE A 446 -32.67 -35.73 20.67
N GLN A 447 -33.95 -36.04 20.38
CA GLN A 447 -34.80 -35.22 19.53
C GLN A 447 -35.34 -34.04 20.34
N ILE A 448 -35.03 -32.83 19.95
CA ILE A 448 -35.58 -31.62 20.55
C ILE A 448 -36.97 -31.36 19.96
N GLU A 449 -38.00 -31.40 20.80
CA GLU A 449 -39.37 -31.07 20.39
C GLU A 449 -39.69 -29.60 20.66
N LYS A 450 -39.11 -28.98 21.69
CA LYS A 450 -39.33 -27.57 22.06
C LYS A 450 -38.18 -27.03 22.90
N TYR A 451 -37.84 -25.77 22.64
CA TYR A 451 -36.98 -24.96 23.52
C TYR A 451 -37.84 -24.26 24.59
N VAL A 452 -37.45 -24.37 25.85
CA VAL A 452 -38.16 -23.77 27.00
C VAL A 452 -37.39 -22.54 27.45
N GLY A 453 -38.05 -21.37 27.38
CA GLY A 453 -37.44 -20.09 27.72
C GLY A 453 -36.80 -19.40 26.51
N ASN A 454 -36.29 -18.21 26.76
CA ASN A 454 -35.61 -17.40 25.71
C ASN A 454 -34.13 -17.81 25.67
N GLN A 455 -33.83 -18.93 25.02
CA GLN A 455 -32.48 -19.49 24.96
C GLN A 455 -32.02 -19.55 23.52
N ASP A 456 -30.92 -18.83 23.20
CA ASP A 456 -30.36 -18.71 21.85
C ASP A 456 -29.37 -19.84 21.54
N TRP A 457 -29.89 -21.06 21.35
CA TRP A 457 -29.10 -22.20 20.92
C TRP A 457 -28.87 -22.18 19.43
N GLN A 458 -27.60 -22.21 19.04
CA GLN A 458 -27.15 -22.27 17.62
C GLN A 458 -26.95 -23.75 17.28
N THR A 459 -27.52 -24.19 16.16
CA THR A 459 -27.28 -25.52 15.60
C THR A 459 -25.98 -25.53 14.81
N ILE A 460 -25.03 -26.39 15.20
CA ILE A 460 -23.72 -26.49 14.57
C ILE A 460 -23.64 -27.70 13.63
N LEU A 461 -24.10 -28.87 14.08
CA LEU A 461 -24.21 -30.06 13.24
C LEU A 461 -25.64 -30.59 13.27
N THR A 462 -26.09 -31.08 12.12
CA THR A 462 -27.40 -31.70 11.92
C THR A 462 -27.27 -33.13 11.46
N LEU A 463 -28.33 -33.89 11.66
CA LEU A 463 -28.56 -35.17 11.02
C LEU A 463 -29.12 -34.95 9.60
N GLU A 464 -29.16 -36.00 8.78
CA GLU A 464 -29.71 -35.98 7.40
C GLU A 464 -31.19 -35.58 7.35
N ASN A 465 -31.97 -35.77 8.42
CA ASN A 465 -33.33 -35.31 8.57
C ASN A 465 -33.46 -33.85 9.05
N GLY A 466 -32.36 -33.12 9.26
CA GLY A 466 -32.33 -31.76 9.74
C GLY A 466 -32.36 -31.59 11.25
N GLU A 467 -32.47 -32.66 12.03
CA GLU A 467 -32.45 -32.60 13.52
C GLU A 467 -31.04 -32.24 14.02
N PRO A 468 -30.92 -31.38 15.05
CA PRO A 468 -29.63 -30.97 15.59
C PRO A 468 -28.96 -32.12 16.38
N ILE A 469 -27.66 -32.30 16.20
CA ILE A 469 -26.83 -33.26 16.91
C ILE A 469 -25.76 -32.61 17.79
N LEU A 470 -25.31 -31.42 17.38
CA LEU A 470 -24.40 -30.58 18.15
C LEU A 470 -24.95 -29.16 18.15
N ILE A 471 -25.20 -28.63 19.35
CA ILE A 471 -25.67 -27.26 19.53
C ILE A 471 -24.73 -26.50 20.47
N LYS A 472 -24.68 -25.19 20.28
CA LYS A 472 -23.83 -24.25 21.02
C LYS A 472 -24.67 -23.11 21.55
N ARG A 473 -24.31 -22.61 22.73
CA ARG A 473 -24.82 -21.37 23.28
C ARG A 473 -23.67 -20.56 23.86
N ASP A 474 -23.57 -19.31 23.44
CA ASP A 474 -22.56 -18.41 23.94
C ASP A 474 -22.94 -17.79 25.27
N PHE A 475 -21.97 -17.70 26.18
CA PHE A 475 -22.09 -17.08 27.51
C PHE A 475 -20.92 -16.14 27.74
N GLY A 476 -21.12 -14.84 27.48
CA GLY A 476 -20.03 -13.86 27.59
C GLY A 476 -18.84 -14.23 26.72
N ALA A 477 -17.68 -14.43 27.32
CA ALA A 477 -16.45 -14.80 26.62
C ALA A 477 -16.28 -16.30 26.32
N GLY A 478 -17.16 -17.16 26.82
CA GLY A 478 -17.10 -18.61 26.61
C GLY A 478 -18.39 -19.19 26.07
N ALA A 479 -18.51 -20.51 26.05
CA ALA A 479 -19.65 -21.20 25.46
C ALA A 479 -19.96 -22.53 26.11
N ILE A 480 -21.22 -22.95 25.99
CA ILE A 480 -21.69 -24.29 26.35
C ILE A 480 -22.05 -25.04 25.07
N TRP A 481 -21.49 -26.22 24.93
CA TRP A 481 -21.69 -27.11 23.79
C TRP A 481 -22.43 -28.34 24.26
N LEU A 482 -23.52 -28.71 23.62
CA LEU A 482 -24.28 -29.91 23.92
C LEU A 482 -24.19 -30.88 22.76
N TRP A 483 -23.68 -32.06 23.05
CA TRP A 483 -23.66 -33.18 22.13
C TRP A 483 -24.85 -34.09 22.38
N LEU A 484 -25.75 -34.13 21.42
CA LEU A 484 -27.08 -34.72 21.54
C LEU A 484 -27.14 -36.18 21.07
N SER A 485 -26.03 -36.88 20.96
CA SER A 485 -26.01 -38.31 20.59
C SER A 485 -25.30 -39.16 21.62
N ASP A 486 -25.65 -40.43 21.62
CA ASP A 486 -24.96 -41.44 22.41
C ASP A 486 -23.56 -41.71 21.86
N MET A 487 -22.55 -41.58 22.73
CA MET A 487 -21.14 -41.85 22.42
C MET A 487 -20.72 -43.28 22.76
N THR A 488 -21.67 -44.21 22.87
CA THR A 488 -21.34 -45.61 23.03
C THR A 488 -20.78 -46.20 21.73
N ILE A 489 -19.91 -47.19 21.93
CA ILE A 489 -19.09 -47.76 20.86
C ILE A 489 -19.90 -48.71 19.98
N GLY A 490 -20.52 -48.21 18.90
CA GLY A 490 -21.01 -49.04 17.79
C GLY A 490 -19.90 -49.28 16.73
N THR A 491 -20.03 -50.31 15.92
CA THR A 491 -18.98 -50.75 14.98
C THR A 491 -18.73 -49.81 13.81
N LYS A 492 -19.67 -48.89 13.52
CA LYS A 492 -19.52 -47.88 12.41
C LYS A 492 -20.12 -46.51 12.78
N SER A 493 -20.34 -46.26 14.10
CA SER A 493 -20.95 -45.01 14.57
C SER A 493 -19.98 -43.83 14.45
N LEU A 494 -20.50 -42.61 14.51
CA LEU A 494 -19.75 -41.36 14.50
C LEU A 494 -18.55 -41.42 15.46
N SER A 495 -18.72 -41.97 16.66
CA SER A 495 -17.65 -42.07 17.68
C SER A 495 -16.40 -42.83 17.23
N LYS A 496 -16.52 -43.78 16.27
CA LYS A 496 -15.39 -44.53 15.68
C LYS A 496 -14.95 -44.02 14.31
N SER A 497 -15.60 -43.03 13.77
CA SER A 497 -15.26 -42.48 12.47
C SER A 497 -14.03 -41.56 12.56
N SER A 498 -13.29 -41.45 11.44
CA SER A 498 -12.20 -40.44 11.31
C SER A 498 -12.68 -39.00 11.42
N TRP A 499 -13.98 -38.76 11.29
CA TRP A 499 -14.62 -37.45 11.40
C TRP A 499 -14.74 -36.96 12.85
N PHE A 500 -14.89 -37.89 13.79
CA PHE A 500 -15.20 -37.54 15.19
C PHE A 500 -14.06 -36.78 15.86
N LEU A 501 -12.84 -37.22 15.67
CA LEU A 501 -11.68 -36.65 16.37
C LEU A 501 -11.45 -35.19 16.00
N PRO A 502 -11.42 -34.75 14.74
CA PRO A 502 -11.29 -33.33 14.37
C PRO A 502 -12.42 -32.48 14.95
N ILE A 503 -13.66 -32.95 14.86
CA ILE A 503 -14.85 -32.25 15.42
C ILE A 503 -14.72 -32.12 16.91
N PHE A 504 -14.43 -33.23 17.63
CA PHE A 504 -14.26 -33.27 19.07
C PHE A 504 -13.16 -32.28 19.51
N THR A 505 -12.02 -32.33 18.88
CA THR A 505 -10.90 -31.45 19.20
C THR A 505 -11.28 -29.98 19.00
N GLN A 506 -11.98 -29.66 17.91
CA GLN A 506 -12.45 -28.30 17.64
C GLN A 506 -13.43 -27.82 18.70
N VAL A 507 -14.40 -28.64 19.08
CA VAL A 507 -15.39 -28.32 20.12
C VAL A 507 -14.73 -28.13 21.49
N MET A 508 -13.74 -28.98 21.81
CA MET A 508 -13.03 -28.93 23.10
C MET A 508 -12.09 -27.73 23.20
N LEU A 509 -11.50 -27.31 22.10
CA LEU A 509 -10.62 -26.15 22.04
C LEU A 509 -11.39 -24.85 21.81
N GLY A 510 -12.56 -24.91 21.16
CA GLY A 510 -13.38 -23.77 20.83
C GLY A 510 -12.51 -22.69 20.15
N ASN A 511 -12.65 -21.44 20.57
CA ASN A 511 -11.87 -20.31 20.01
C ASN A 511 -10.40 -20.28 20.47
N ILE A 512 -9.96 -21.24 21.31
CA ILE A 512 -8.53 -21.39 21.63
C ILE A 512 -7.70 -21.67 20.37
N LEU A 513 -8.37 -22.15 19.30
CA LEU A 513 -7.77 -22.39 17.98
C LEU A 513 -7.44 -21.13 17.18
N ASP A 514 -8.13 -20.02 17.45
CA ASP A 514 -7.75 -18.71 16.91
C ASP A 514 -6.44 -18.21 17.55
N ALA A 515 -5.82 -19.05 18.38
CA ALA A 515 -4.58 -18.78 19.05
C ALA A 515 -3.44 -18.72 18.06
N THR A 516 -3.08 -17.51 17.78
CA THR A 516 -1.79 -17.00 17.42
C THR A 516 -1.46 -17.02 15.94
N PRO A 517 -1.78 -15.96 15.24
CA PRO A 517 -0.89 -15.61 14.18
C PRO A 517 0.47 -15.38 14.82
N ILE A 518 1.39 -16.24 14.49
CA ILE A 518 2.79 -16.09 14.87
C ILE A 518 3.42 -14.85 14.25
N LEU A 519 2.70 -14.18 13.33
CA LEU A 519 3.13 -12.97 12.65
C LEU A 519 1.93 -12.13 12.16
N GLY A 520 2.16 -10.83 11.97
CA GLY A 520 1.24 -9.91 11.32
C GLY A 520 1.94 -9.06 10.27
N PHE A 521 1.16 -8.35 9.46
CA PHE A 521 1.66 -7.40 8.47
C PHE A 521 1.13 -6.00 8.77
N VAL A 522 2.00 -5.00 8.76
CA VAL A 522 1.61 -3.59 8.94
C VAL A 522 0.76 -3.15 7.74
N ASN A 523 -0.23 -2.29 8.00
CA ASN A 523 -1.21 -1.82 7.01
C ASN A 523 -1.99 -2.96 6.33
N SER A 524 -2.22 -4.06 7.04
CA SER A 524 -3.12 -5.12 6.58
C SER A 524 -4.57 -4.64 6.58
N LYS A 525 -5.35 -5.07 5.58
CA LYS A 525 -6.81 -4.81 5.54
C LYS A 525 -7.55 -5.56 6.64
N SER A 526 -7.00 -6.70 7.09
CA SER A 526 -7.57 -7.51 8.17
C SER A 526 -6.83 -7.24 9.46
N PRO A 527 -7.52 -6.97 10.57
CA PRO A 527 -6.90 -6.85 11.87
C PRO A 527 -6.17 -8.15 12.25
N MET A 528 -5.03 -8.01 12.91
CA MET A 528 -4.26 -9.15 13.40
C MET A 528 -4.88 -9.69 14.70
N PRO A 529 -5.38 -10.92 14.75
CA PRO A 529 -5.89 -11.48 15.98
C PRO A 529 -4.76 -11.65 17.00
N ILE A 530 -5.05 -11.36 18.26
CA ILE A 530 -4.13 -11.53 19.39
C ILE A 530 -4.70 -12.60 20.30
N SER A 531 -3.84 -13.47 20.82
CA SER A 531 -4.27 -14.54 21.71
C SER A 531 -5.01 -13.98 22.93
N SER A 532 -6.19 -14.52 23.21
CA SER A 532 -7.07 -14.14 24.32
C SER A 532 -6.57 -14.59 25.72
N ASN A 533 -5.37 -15.16 25.82
CA ASN A 533 -4.79 -15.59 27.10
C ASN A 533 -4.42 -14.45 28.05
N LEU A 534 -4.75 -13.24 27.66
CA LEU A 534 -4.49 -12.05 28.43
C LEU A 534 -5.79 -11.61 29.09
N ASP A 535 -5.85 -11.65 30.43
CA ASP A 535 -6.84 -10.94 31.24
C ASP A 535 -6.74 -9.41 31.02
N PHE A 536 -6.66 -8.99 29.78
CA PHE A 536 -6.67 -7.59 29.45
C PHE A 536 -8.11 -7.08 29.47
N GLN A 537 -8.45 -6.33 30.50
CA GLN A 537 -9.53 -5.34 30.37
C GLN A 537 -9.05 -4.27 29.38
N ILE A 538 -9.30 -4.51 28.10
CA ILE A 538 -8.86 -3.61 27.04
C ILE A 538 -9.89 -2.51 26.90
N GLU A 539 -9.51 -1.32 27.31
CA GLU A 539 -10.09 -0.10 26.79
C GLU A 539 -9.77 -0.04 25.27
N LYS A 540 -10.63 0.56 24.46
CA LYS A 540 -10.63 0.57 22.97
C LYS A 540 -9.30 0.93 22.27
N GLY A 541 -8.18 1.06 22.99
CA GLY A 541 -6.87 1.39 22.44
C GLY A 541 -5.73 0.79 23.22
N GLY A 542 -4.64 0.45 22.53
CA GLY A 542 -3.40 -0.06 23.10
C GLY A 542 -2.20 0.79 22.73
N ILE A 543 -1.09 0.54 23.38
CA ILE A 543 0.20 1.17 23.05
C ILE A 543 1.14 0.11 22.54
N LEU A 544 1.60 0.29 21.31
CA LEU A 544 2.60 -0.55 20.69
C LEU A 544 3.97 0.11 20.82
N LYS A 545 4.95 -0.61 21.36
CA LYS A 545 6.31 -0.08 21.57
C LYS A 545 7.33 -0.89 20.79
N MET A 546 8.23 -0.19 20.12
CA MET A 546 9.48 -0.68 19.61
C MET A 546 10.55 0.38 19.88
N ASN A 547 11.45 0.11 20.80
CA ASN A 547 12.39 1.09 21.34
C ASN A 547 13.18 1.82 20.23
N PRO A 548 13.23 3.16 20.17
CA PRO A 548 12.69 4.14 21.11
C PRO A 548 11.28 4.67 20.77
N SER A 549 10.57 4.08 19.83
CA SER A 549 9.29 4.59 19.28
C SER A 549 8.07 3.95 19.95
N GLU A 550 7.01 4.74 20.11
CA GLU A 550 5.72 4.31 20.65
C GLU A 550 4.61 4.76 19.70
N TRP A 551 3.58 3.92 19.55
CA TRP A 551 2.40 4.21 18.75
C TRP A 551 1.13 3.88 19.54
N VAL A 552 0.13 4.75 19.42
CA VAL A 552 -1.21 4.44 19.89
C VAL A 552 -1.92 3.67 18.77
N VAL A 553 -2.39 2.47 19.08
CA VAL A 553 -3.04 1.59 18.12
C VAL A 553 -4.48 1.29 18.58
N SER A 554 -5.38 1.15 17.61
CA SER A 554 -6.74 0.72 17.89
C SER A 554 -6.81 -0.81 17.97
N MET A 555 -7.63 -1.30 18.88
CA MET A 555 -7.92 -2.72 19.01
C MET A 555 -9.41 -2.93 18.79
N GLU A 556 -9.74 -3.96 18.05
CA GLU A 556 -11.11 -4.42 17.85
C GLU A 556 -11.34 -5.56 18.81
N THR A 557 -12.34 -5.42 19.67
CA THR A 557 -12.76 -6.47 20.58
C THR A 557 -14.06 -7.04 20.07
N ASN A 558 -14.04 -8.26 19.59
CA ASN A 558 -15.24 -9.07 19.40
C ASN A 558 -15.44 -9.89 20.68
N ASP A 559 -16.65 -10.40 20.92
CA ASP A 559 -17.02 -11.12 22.16
C ASP A 559 -16.05 -12.25 22.55
N GLN A 560 -15.18 -12.67 21.68
CA GLN A 560 -14.30 -13.84 21.84
C GLN A 560 -12.85 -13.63 21.41
N SER A 561 -12.50 -12.51 20.76
CA SER A 561 -11.14 -12.26 20.28
C SER A 561 -10.79 -10.79 20.33
N ILE A 562 -9.51 -10.55 20.54
CA ILE A 562 -8.91 -9.22 20.46
C ILE A 562 -8.10 -9.19 19.17
N ALA A 563 -8.32 -8.19 18.35
CA ALA A 563 -7.58 -8.02 17.14
C ALA A 563 -6.90 -6.63 17.10
N LEU A 564 -5.62 -6.62 16.78
CA LEU A 564 -4.83 -5.42 16.61
C LEU A 564 -5.08 -4.85 15.20
N ASN A 565 -5.53 -3.63 15.14
CA ASN A 565 -5.52 -2.89 13.89
C ASN A 565 -4.08 -2.48 13.57
N THR A 566 -3.54 -3.04 12.50
CA THR A 566 -2.14 -2.82 12.10
C THR A 566 -1.95 -1.58 11.22
N ASN A 567 -2.99 -0.76 11.05
CA ASN A 567 -2.92 0.47 10.27
C ASN A 567 -2.27 1.61 11.07
N PHE A 568 -0.96 1.57 11.22
CA PHE A 568 -0.15 2.58 11.88
C PHE A 568 1.20 2.75 11.16
N GLN A 569 1.87 3.87 11.44
CA GLN A 569 3.09 4.25 10.76
C GLN A 569 4.34 3.72 11.49
N ALA A 570 4.66 2.44 11.33
CA ALA A 570 5.92 1.89 11.82
C ALA A 570 7.11 2.36 10.97
N LYS A 571 8.29 2.43 11.58
CA LYS A 571 9.55 2.78 10.86
C LYS A 571 10.21 1.57 10.19
N SER A 572 10.10 0.40 10.84
CA SER A 572 10.70 -0.85 10.37
C SER A 572 9.88 -2.05 10.84
N PRO A 573 9.91 -3.18 10.11
CA PRO A 573 9.38 -4.43 10.59
C PRO A 573 10.23 -4.96 11.76
N GLY A 574 9.65 -5.85 12.57
CA GLY A 574 10.34 -6.45 13.71
C GLY A 574 9.43 -6.89 14.84
N TYR A 575 9.97 -6.91 16.04
CA TYR A 575 9.25 -7.30 17.24
C TYR A 575 8.79 -6.07 18.01
N PHE A 576 7.53 -6.12 18.41
CA PHE A 576 6.88 -5.02 19.13
C PHE A 576 6.28 -5.56 20.44
N GLN A 577 6.21 -4.70 21.45
CA GLN A 577 5.53 -4.97 22.70
C GLN A 577 4.21 -4.22 22.71
N LEU A 578 3.12 -4.95 22.81
CA LEU A 578 1.78 -4.40 22.88
C LEU A 578 1.33 -4.31 24.33
N TYR A 579 1.08 -3.10 24.79
CA TYR A 579 0.56 -2.79 26.11
C TYR A 579 -0.94 -2.45 26.02
N PRO A 580 -1.78 -2.94 26.93
CA PRO A 580 -3.22 -2.64 26.92
C PRO A 580 -3.52 -1.16 27.20
N ASN A 581 -2.67 -0.49 27.97
CA ASN A 581 -2.72 0.94 28.24
C ASN A 581 -1.34 1.47 28.65
N ALA A 582 -1.20 2.81 28.75
CA ALA A 582 0.05 3.48 29.09
C ALA A 582 0.61 3.15 30.49
N LYS A 583 -0.22 2.66 31.40
CA LYS A 583 0.15 2.40 32.82
C LYS A 583 0.40 0.92 33.08
N SER A 584 0.06 0.04 32.14
CA SER A 584 0.28 -1.39 32.31
C SER A 584 1.75 -1.73 32.26
N LYS A 585 2.15 -2.68 33.12
CA LYS A 585 3.46 -3.31 33.07
C LYS A 585 3.44 -4.60 32.24
N ASP A 586 2.25 -5.18 32.06
CA ASP A 586 2.06 -6.39 31.29
C ASP A 586 1.96 -6.06 29.80
N PHE A 587 2.63 -6.83 28.99
CA PHE A 587 2.67 -6.65 27.54
C PHE A 587 2.64 -8.02 26.82
N VAL A 588 2.32 -7.97 25.55
CA VAL A 588 2.43 -9.09 24.62
C VAL A 588 3.41 -8.75 23.54
N ASP A 589 4.33 -9.68 23.28
CA ASP A 589 5.21 -9.56 22.12
C ASP A 589 4.45 -9.92 20.85
N VAL A 590 4.57 -9.09 19.83
CA VAL A 590 4.00 -9.27 18.49
C VAL A 590 5.07 -9.09 17.44
N ALA A 591 5.08 -9.96 16.44
CA ALA A 591 5.95 -9.83 15.27
C ALA A 591 5.16 -9.18 14.13
N LEU A 592 5.64 -8.05 13.63
CA LEU A 592 5.02 -7.34 12.53
C LEU A 592 5.99 -7.19 11.36
N ASN A 593 5.52 -7.52 10.17
CA ASN A 593 6.28 -7.54 8.94
C ASN A 593 5.79 -6.49 7.95
N ALA A 594 6.64 -6.12 7.00
CA ALA A 594 6.23 -5.36 5.83
C ALA A 594 5.36 -6.22 4.90
N ARG A 595 4.35 -5.61 4.27
CA ARG A 595 3.55 -6.29 3.24
C ARG A 595 4.44 -6.66 2.05
N ARG A 596 4.15 -7.78 1.42
CA ARG A 596 4.89 -8.32 0.27
C ARG A 596 4.30 -7.83 -1.06
N THR A 597 3.96 -6.55 -1.15
CA THR A 597 3.30 -5.97 -2.32
C THR A 597 4.22 -5.88 -3.53
N GLU A 598 5.53 -5.64 -3.33
CA GLU A 598 6.51 -5.46 -4.41
C GLU A 598 7.26 -6.75 -4.78
N LYS A 599 6.83 -7.91 -4.31
CA LYS A 599 7.54 -9.17 -4.49
C LYS A 599 7.75 -9.56 -5.95
N ASP A 600 6.82 -9.21 -6.83
CA ASP A 600 6.85 -9.55 -8.26
C ASP A 600 7.64 -8.57 -9.13
N LEU A 601 7.95 -7.37 -8.63
CA LEU A 601 8.62 -6.29 -9.38
C LEU A 601 7.98 -6.03 -10.76
N LEU A 602 6.66 -6.18 -10.87
CA LEU A 602 5.94 -6.04 -12.14
C LEU A 602 5.79 -4.55 -12.48
N PRO A 603 6.22 -4.12 -13.68
CA PRO A 603 5.93 -2.77 -14.15
C PRO A 603 4.43 -2.59 -14.38
N ILE A 604 3.96 -1.35 -14.34
CA ILE A 604 2.57 -1.01 -14.63
C ILE A 604 2.11 -1.62 -15.95
N SER A 605 0.93 -2.24 -15.96
CA SER A 605 0.36 -2.82 -17.17
C SER A 605 0.02 -1.73 -18.22
N GLY A 606 0.10 -2.10 -19.50
CA GLY A 606 -0.21 -1.17 -20.59
C GLY A 606 -1.62 -0.59 -20.53
N ASP A 607 -2.59 -1.42 -20.15
CA ASP A 607 -4.00 -1.01 -20.03
C ASP A 607 -4.20 0.00 -18.90
N LEU A 608 -3.67 -0.28 -17.71
CA LEU A 608 -3.75 0.64 -16.57
C LEU A 608 -3.02 1.95 -16.85
N ARG A 609 -1.86 1.88 -17.52
CA ARG A 609 -1.12 3.08 -17.95
C ARG A 609 -1.95 3.96 -18.89
N THR A 610 -2.64 3.34 -19.85
CA THR A 610 -3.49 4.07 -20.81
C THR A 610 -4.67 4.72 -20.08
N GLU A 611 -5.31 4.00 -19.16
CA GLU A 611 -6.40 4.50 -18.34
C GLU A 611 -5.98 5.75 -17.54
N ILE A 612 -4.81 5.72 -16.92
CA ILE A 612 -4.27 6.85 -16.14
C ILE A 612 -3.91 8.02 -17.07
N GLN A 613 -3.40 7.75 -18.28
CA GLN A 613 -3.10 8.78 -19.28
C GLN A 613 -4.36 9.48 -19.78
N ASP A 614 -5.44 8.75 -20.01
CA ASP A 614 -6.73 9.29 -20.44
C ASP A 614 -7.35 10.23 -19.39
N GLN A 615 -7.00 10.03 -18.13
CA GLN A 615 -7.36 10.92 -17.01
C GLN A 615 -6.50 12.21 -16.95
N GLY A 616 -5.53 12.38 -17.85
CA GLY A 616 -4.72 13.61 -17.98
C GLY A 616 -3.34 13.55 -17.32
N VAL A 617 -2.90 12.39 -16.83
CA VAL A 617 -1.56 12.20 -16.27
C VAL A 617 -0.54 11.97 -17.39
N LYS A 618 0.59 12.69 -17.36
CA LYS A 618 1.67 12.56 -18.33
C LYS A 618 2.77 11.66 -17.78
N PHE A 619 3.10 10.58 -18.51
CA PHE A 619 4.25 9.74 -18.20
C PHE A 619 5.50 10.24 -18.95
N VAL A 620 6.57 10.46 -18.21
CA VAL A 620 7.84 11.01 -18.74
C VAL A 620 8.99 10.10 -18.30
N LYS A 621 9.72 9.54 -19.23
CA LYS A 621 10.93 8.78 -18.90
C LYS A 621 12.05 9.71 -18.42
N ASN A 622 12.81 9.28 -17.42
CA ASN A 622 13.94 10.04 -16.88
C ASN A 622 14.95 10.46 -17.98
N SER A 623 15.22 9.58 -18.93
CA SER A 623 16.12 9.85 -20.08
C SER A 623 15.67 11.02 -20.96
N SER A 624 14.37 11.32 -21.01
CA SER A 624 13.79 12.41 -21.81
C SER A 624 13.58 13.70 -21.02
N LEU A 625 13.86 13.70 -19.71
CA LEU A 625 13.69 14.87 -18.83
C LEU A 625 14.54 16.08 -19.21
N ASN A 626 15.74 15.84 -19.77
CA ASN A 626 16.64 16.93 -20.17
C ASN A 626 16.14 17.76 -21.37
N THR A 627 15.19 17.27 -22.14
CA THR A 627 14.68 17.97 -23.33
C THR A 627 13.26 18.49 -23.18
N LYS A 628 12.36 17.81 -22.50
CA LYS A 628 10.92 18.15 -22.48
C LYS A 628 10.47 18.98 -21.28
N LEU A 629 10.99 18.74 -20.07
CA LEU A 629 10.63 19.55 -18.90
C LEU A 629 11.33 20.91 -18.93
N ILE A 630 12.58 20.95 -19.42
CA ILE A 630 13.28 22.20 -19.72
C ILE A 630 12.57 22.95 -20.86
N MET A 631 12.03 22.24 -21.86
CA MET A 631 11.27 22.86 -22.96
C MET A 631 9.86 23.32 -22.57
N ALA A 632 9.23 22.77 -21.55
CA ALA A 632 7.94 23.28 -21.04
C ALA A 632 8.10 24.59 -20.25
N GLN A 633 9.32 24.90 -19.79
CA GLN A 633 9.70 26.16 -19.17
C GLN A 633 10.63 27.02 -20.06
N THR A 634 11.27 26.46 -21.08
CA THR A 634 11.96 27.32 -22.06
C THR A 634 10.90 28.04 -22.85
N ASP A 635 10.68 29.26 -22.42
CA ASP A 635 10.00 30.29 -23.15
C ASP A 635 10.17 30.09 -24.68
N ASN A 636 9.07 29.90 -25.39
CA ASN A 636 8.98 30.22 -26.81
C ASN A 636 9.11 31.77 -26.95
N SER A 637 10.18 32.31 -26.36
CA SER A 637 10.46 33.73 -26.44
C SER A 637 11.02 34.02 -27.82
N LEU A 638 10.28 34.76 -28.61
CA LEU A 638 10.62 35.15 -29.98
C LEU A 638 11.70 36.20 -30.02
N TRP A 639 12.30 36.63 -28.88
CA TRP A 639 13.27 37.72 -28.86
C TRP A 639 14.53 37.44 -29.73
N LYS A 640 14.99 36.18 -29.79
CA LYS A 640 16.10 35.78 -30.64
C LYS A 640 15.78 35.98 -32.12
N LEU A 641 14.57 35.62 -32.52
CA LEU A 641 14.10 35.80 -33.90
C LEU A 641 14.03 37.28 -34.27
N PHE A 642 13.47 38.13 -33.39
CA PHE A 642 13.40 39.56 -33.62
C PHE A 642 14.79 40.21 -33.58
N LEU A 643 15.71 39.73 -32.78
CA LEU A 643 17.10 40.20 -32.78
C LEU A 643 17.77 39.90 -34.11
N TRP A 644 17.67 38.67 -34.62
CA TRP A 644 18.22 38.30 -35.93
C TRP A 644 17.59 39.09 -37.07
N LEU A 645 16.29 39.34 -37.05
CA LEU A 645 15.60 40.18 -38.00
C LEU A 645 16.12 41.64 -37.97
N SER A 646 16.34 42.17 -36.77
CA SER A 646 16.94 43.50 -36.63
C SER A 646 18.31 43.60 -37.29
N VAL A 647 19.20 42.61 -37.00
CA VAL A 647 20.55 42.55 -37.65
C VAL A 647 20.43 42.44 -39.16
N LEU A 648 19.51 41.61 -39.67
CA LEU A 648 19.27 41.44 -41.10
C LEU A 648 18.82 42.75 -41.76
N PHE A 649 17.89 43.50 -41.14
CA PHE A 649 17.46 44.79 -41.69
C PHE A 649 18.55 45.86 -41.63
N PHE A 650 19.44 45.88 -40.66
CA PHE A 650 20.63 46.73 -40.66
C PHE A 650 21.60 46.33 -41.76
N ALA A 651 21.82 45.03 -42.00
CA ALA A 651 22.66 44.57 -43.11
C ALA A 651 22.09 45.00 -44.46
N VAL A 652 20.76 44.88 -44.65
CA VAL A 652 20.09 45.37 -45.88
C VAL A 652 20.25 46.88 -46.03
N GLU A 653 20.18 47.66 -44.95
CA GLU A 653 20.45 49.10 -44.98
C GLU A 653 21.87 49.39 -45.48
N ILE A 654 22.89 48.71 -44.93
CA ILE A 654 24.29 48.87 -45.31
C ILE A 654 24.48 48.56 -46.84
N VAL A 655 23.88 47.46 -47.33
CA VAL A 655 23.96 47.12 -48.78
C VAL A 655 23.28 48.15 -49.59
N LEU A 656 22.12 48.66 -49.21
CA LEU A 656 21.46 49.75 -49.98
C LEU A 656 22.28 51.04 -49.98
N LEU A 657 22.97 51.36 -48.89
CA LEU A 657 23.88 52.52 -48.82
C LEU A 657 25.15 52.32 -49.69
N TYR A 658 25.71 51.09 -49.66
CA TYR A 658 26.87 50.74 -50.50
C TYR A 658 26.54 50.80 -51.98
N LEU A 659 25.42 50.24 -52.43
CA LEU A 659 24.95 50.33 -53.82
C LEU A 659 24.68 51.74 -54.22
N LYS A 660 24.32 52.67 -53.34
CA LYS A 660 24.16 54.06 -53.52
C LYS A 660 25.53 54.75 -53.73
N SER A 661 26.51 54.43 -52.88
CA SER A 661 27.90 54.97 -53.00
C SER A 661 28.56 54.57 -54.31
N LYS A 662 28.51 53.29 -54.73
CA LYS A 662 29.05 52.78 -55.92
C LYS A 662 28.47 53.44 -57.18
N LYS A 663 27.17 53.76 -57.20
CA LYS A 663 26.48 54.42 -58.28
C LYS A 663 26.86 55.94 -58.42
N SER A 664 27.25 56.55 -57.27
CA SER A 664 27.73 57.96 -57.32
C SER A 664 29.18 58.09 -57.77
N SER A 665 30.04 57.09 -57.53
CA SER A 665 31.45 57.08 -57.99
C SER A 665 31.57 56.77 -59.49
N THR A 666 30.64 55.95 -60.03
CA THR A 666 30.64 55.67 -61.49
C THR A 666 30.16 56.85 -62.35
N GLN A 667 29.37 57.77 -61.72
CA GLN A 667 28.97 59.02 -62.42
C GLN A 667 29.99 60.16 -62.30
N SER A 668 30.97 60.10 -61.39
CA SER A 668 32.06 61.09 -61.30
C SER A 668 33.23 60.77 -62.21
N ASN A 669 33.32 59.55 -62.76
CA ASN A 669 34.38 59.19 -63.75
C ASN A 669 33.95 59.31 -65.25
N GLN A 670 32.76 59.85 -65.49
CA GLN A 670 32.22 60.09 -66.85
C GLN A 670 32.01 61.59 -67.17
N ILE A 671 32.63 62.47 -66.39
CA ILE A 671 32.64 63.91 -66.69
C ILE A 671 34.07 64.37 -67.00
#